data_f70af65d68f00dc24314ba6200f836ea
#
_entry.id   f70af65d68f00dc24314ba6200f836ea
#
_cell.length_a   1.000
_cell.length_b   1.000
_cell.length_c   1.000
_cell.angle_alpha   90.00
_cell.angle_beta   90.00
_cell.angle_gamma   90.00
#
_symmetry.space_group_name_H-M   'P 1'
#
loop_
_entity.id
_entity.type
_entity.pdbx_description
1 polymer ?
#
loop_
_entity_poly.entity_id
_entity_poly.type
_entity_poly.pdbx_seq_one_letter_code
_entity_poly.pdbx_strand_id
1 'polypeptide(L)'
;MIKITFPDGNVKEFAAGTTAYQVAESISPRLAADCLAASVNDQTVDMSHSIDADATIKFYKWDDAEGKHAFWHTSSHLLAEALQSLYPGIKFGIGPAIDNGFYYDVDSPTPITEGDLATIEKKMRELARQKEELVRTEVSKADALKTFTEKGDQYKVELIQDLEDGTISFYTNGEFTDLCRGPHIPNTGFIKAVKLTSVAGAYWRGNEKNKMLTRIYGVSFPKKSMLDEYLVMIEEAKKRDHRKLGKDLELFMFSQRVGQGLPMWLPKGAELRDRLERFLRQIQKDYGYMQVITPHIGNKDLYVTSGHYAKYGKDSFQPIHTPFEGEEYLLKPMNCPHHCEIYRSKPRSYKDLPVRLAEFGTVYRYEQSGELHGLTRVRSFTQDDAHLFVRPDQLLEEFEKVIDIVLYIFRTLKFENYTAQISLRDPNNTEKYIGSDENWEKAEGAIIQACKEKGLNTTVELGEAAFYGPKLDFMVKDALGRSWQLGTIQVDYNLPERFDLTYKGNDDKLHRPIMIHRAPFGSMERFVAVLLEHTAGKFPLWLTPDQAVILPISEKFNDYANDVAKRLAKADVRVQVDERNEKIGRKIRDNELKRIPFLLIVGEKEAAEGKVSVRVQGEGDKGAMSVDEFAAYITSLVNAEIEANKME
;
A
#
# COMPACT_ATOMS: atom_id res chain seq x y z
N MET A 1 -35.16 -10.30 -33.58
CA MET A 1 -33.72 -10.60 -33.53
C MET A 1 -33.02 -9.37 -32.97
N ILE A 2 -32.10 -9.57 -32.07
CA ILE A 2 -31.24 -8.54 -31.47
C ILE A 2 -29.80 -8.76 -31.96
N LYS A 3 -29.02 -7.68 -32.03
CA LYS A 3 -27.62 -7.72 -32.43
C LYS A 3 -26.72 -7.60 -31.20
N ILE A 4 -25.88 -8.59 -30.99
CA ILE A 4 -24.91 -8.58 -29.88
C ILE A 4 -23.52 -8.36 -30.44
N THR A 5 -22.85 -7.30 -30.00
CA THR A 5 -21.50 -6.93 -30.38
C THR A 5 -20.51 -7.42 -29.31
N PHE A 6 -19.50 -8.17 -29.75
CA PHE A 6 -18.42 -8.70 -28.91
C PHE A 6 -17.24 -7.72 -28.84
N PRO A 7 -16.31 -7.91 -27.87
CA PRO A 7 -15.16 -7.01 -27.68
C PRO A 7 -14.22 -6.92 -28.89
N ASP A 8 -14.20 -7.92 -29.74
CA ASP A 8 -13.41 -7.97 -30.98
C ASP A 8 -14.11 -7.28 -32.18
N GLY A 9 -15.27 -6.66 -31.94
CA GLY A 9 -16.08 -5.99 -32.95
C GLY A 9 -16.99 -6.90 -33.77
N ASN A 10 -16.93 -8.23 -33.57
CA ASN A 10 -17.84 -9.15 -34.23
C ASN A 10 -19.27 -8.96 -33.73
N VAL A 11 -20.26 -9.14 -34.63
CA VAL A 11 -21.69 -9.01 -34.32
C VAL A 11 -22.38 -10.33 -34.67
N LYS A 12 -23.19 -10.85 -33.73
CA LYS A 12 -24.09 -11.99 -33.96
C LYS A 12 -25.53 -11.62 -33.66
N GLU A 13 -26.46 -12.24 -34.38
CA GLU A 13 -27.90 -12.08 -34.14
C GLU A 13 -28.43 -13.22 -33.26
N PHE A 14 -29.26 -12.82 -32.27
CA PHE A 14 -29.93 -13.73 -31.33
C PHE A 14 -31.42 -13.40 -31.24
N ALA A 15 -32.21 -14.29 -30.71
CA ALA A 15 -33.59 -13.97 -30.33
C ALA A 15 -33.60 -12.98 -29.14
N ALA A 16 -34.58 -12.08 -29.10
CA ALA A 16 -34.80 -11.29 -27.88
C ALA A 16 -35.12 -12.24 -26.70
N GLY A 17 -34.63 -11.92 -25.50
CA GLY A 17 -34.75 -12.79 -24.34
C GLY A 17 -33.61 -13.82 -24.20
N THR A 18 -32.62 -13.81 -25.10
CA THR A 18 -31.44 -14.71 -24.97
C THR A 18 -30.62 -14.27 -23.77
N THR A 19 -30.23 -15.23 -22.92
CA THR A 19 -29.42 -14.93 -21.73
C THR A 19 -27.94 -14.78 -22.06
N ALA A 20 -27.20 -14.05 -21.21
CA ALA A 20 -25.73 -13.94 -21.33
C ALA A 20 -25.05 -15.32 -21.36
N TYR A 21 -25.57 -16.29 -20.59
CA TYR A 21 -25.09 -17.68 -20.61
C TYR A 21 -25.25 -18.34 -21.99
N GLN A 22 -26.44 -18.21 -22.60
CA GLN A 22 -26.72 -18.78 -23.93
C GLN A 22 -25.85 -18.13 -25.02
N VAL A 23 -25.56 -16.83 -24.88
CA VAL A 23 -24.63 -16.15 -25.79
C VAL A 23 -23.22 -16.73 -25.64
N ALA A 24 -22.72 -16.91 -24.40
CA ALA A 24 -21.42 -17.54 -24.13
C ALA A 24 -21.37 -18.98 -24.68
N GLU A 25 -22.43 -19.78 -24.46
CA GLU A 25 -22.54 -21.15 -24.92
C GLU A 25 -22.52 -21.26 -26.44
N SER A 26 -23.11 -20.29 -27.15
CA SER A 26 -23.08 -20.20 -28.62
C SER A 26 -21.68 -19.98 -29.22
N ILE A 27 -20.75 -19.49 -28.40
CA ILE A 27 -19.35 -19.33 -28.75
C ILE A 27 -18.60 -20.61 -28.41
N SER A 28 -18.73 -21.09 -27.18
CA SER A 28 -18.11 -22.33 -26.70
C SER A 28 -18.76 -22.77 -25.38
N PRO A 29 -19.15 -24.07 -25.26
CA PRO A 29 -19.60 -24.63 -23.99
C PRO A 29 -18.59 -24.48 -22.85
N ARG A 30 -17.29 -24.50 -23.16
CA ARG A 30 -16.22 -24.25 -22.17
C ARG A 30 -16.23 -22.82 -21.68
N LEU A 31 -16.44 -21.84 -22.56
CA LEU A 31 -16.55 -20.45 -22.19
C LEU A 31 -17.72 -20.25 -21.23
N ALA A 32 -18.90 -20.76 -21.56
CA ALA A 32 -20.08 -20.65 -20.70
C ALA A 32 -19.86 -21.26 -19.31
N ALA A 33 -19.16 -22.43 -19.26
CA ALA A 33 -18.84 -23.13 -18.02
C ALA A 33 -17.80 -22.38 -17.12
N ASP A 34 -16.95 -21.54 -17.73
CA ASP A 34 -15.92 -20.78 -17.01
C ASP A 34 -16.36 -19.36 -16.62
N CYS A 35 -17.46 -18.84 -17.22
CA CYS A 35 -17.94 -17.48 -16.97
C CYS A 35 -18.66 -17.38 -15.62
N LEU A 36 -18.31 -16.32 -14.88
CA LEU A 36 -18.86 -16.01 -13.56
C LEU A 36 -19.91 -14.90 -13.62
N ALA A 37 -19.73 -13.93 -14.51
CA ALA A 37 -20.62 -12.81 -14.76
C ALA A 37 -20.41 -12.30 -16.20
N ALA A 38 -21.24 -11.36 -16.63
CA ALA A 38 -21.07 -10.67 -17.91
C ALA A 38 -21.24 -9.16 -17.74
N SER A 39 -20.74 -8.37 -18.70
CA SER A 39 -21.13 -6.99 -18.90
C SER A 39 -22.09 -6.90 -20.09
N VAL A 40 -23.18 -6.19 -19.93
CA VAL A 40 -24.14 -5.86 -21.00
C VAL A 40 -24.25 -4.33 -21.00
N ASN A 41 -23.81 -3.69 -22.09
CA ASN A 41 -23.77 -2.22 -22.22
C ASN A 41 -23.04 -1.58 -21.01
N ASP A 42 -21.86 -2.08 -20.68
CA ASP A 42 -20.98 -1.65 -19.57
C ASP A 42 -21.58 -1.83 -18.15
N GLN A 43 -22.73 -2.50 -18.02
CA GLN A 43 -23.28 -2.89 -16.72
C GLN A 43 -22.98 -4.36 -16.44
N THR A 44 -22.37 -4.63 -15.28
CA THR A 44 -22.10 -6.00 -14.83
C THR A 44 -23.38 -6.67 -14.37
N VAL A 45 -23.68 -7.85 -14.95
CA VAL A 45 -24.92 -8.59 -14.76
C VAL A 45 -24.64 -10.09 -14.54
N ASP A 46 -25.64 -10.81 -14.03
CA ASP A 46 -25.60 -12.25 -13.92
C ASP A 46 -25.54 -12.94 -15.28
N MET A 47 -25.01 -14.14 -15.35
CA MET A 47 -25.06 -14.95 -16.57
C MET A 47 -26.48 -15.33 -16.98
N SER A 48 -27.47 -15.32 -16.07
CA SER A 48 -28.89 -15.54 -16.32
C SER A 48 -29.62 -14.30 -16.85
N HIS A 49 -28.97 -13.14 -16.93
CA HIS A 49 -29.56 -11.89 -17.40
C HIS A 49 -30.04 -12.00 -18.85
N SER A 50 -31.33 -11.69 -19.08
CA SER A 50 -31.98 -11.67 -20.39
C SER A 50 -31.61 -10.40 -21.16
N ILE A 51 -31.27 -10.55 -22.43
CA ILE A 51 -30.92 -9.43 -23.32
C ILE A 51 -32.05 -9.24 -24.32
N ASP A 52 -32.75 -8.13 -24.23
CA ASP A 52 -33.98 -7.87 -24.99
C ASP A 52 -33.82 -6.85 -26.13
N ALA A 53 -32.67 -6.19 -26.21
CA ALA A 53 -32.33 -5.19 -27.22
C ALA A 53 -30.88 -5.36 -27.70
N ASP A 54 -30.53 -4.66 -28.78
CA ASP A 54 -29.13 -4.61 -29.26
C ASP A 54 -28.19 -4.16 -28.15
N ALA A 55 -27.07 -4.89 -27.97
CA ALA A 55 -26.17 -4.67 -26.85
C ALA A 55 -24.72 -5.03 -27.18
N THR A 56 -23.80 -4.47 -26.41
CA THR A 56 -22.43 -4.93 -26.30
C THR A 56 -22.33 -5.94 -25.16
N ILE A 57 -21.52 -6.99 -25.30
CA ILE A 57 -21.32 -7.99 -24.26
C ILE A 57 -19.84 -8.27 -24.03
N LYS A 58 -19.45 -8.47 -22.75
CA LYS A 58 -18.14 -8.95 -22.32
C LYS A 58 -18.36 -10.01 -21.22
N PHE A 59 -17.56 -11.07 -21.22
CA PHE A 59 -17.66 -12.12 -20.21
C PHE A 59 -16.53 -12.02 -19.20
N TYR A 60 -16.85 -12.24 -17.93
CA TYR A 60 -15.91 -12.19 -16.82
C TYR A 60 -15.68 -13.56 -16.21
N LYS A 61 -14.41 -13.89 -16.00
CA LYS A 61 -13.93 -15.12 -15.37
C LYS A 61 -13.28 -14.82 -14.03
N TRP A 62 -12.69 -15.84 -13.41
CA TRP A 62 -11.99 -15.67 -12.14
C TRP A 62 -10.84 -14.67 -12.18
N ASP A 63 -10.14 -14.53 -13.28
CA ASP A 63 -9.00 -13.63 -13.38
C ASP A 63 -9.41 -12.15 -13.51
N ASP A 64 -10.66 -11.89 -13.89
CA ASP A 64 -11.25 -10.55 -13.97
C ASP A 64 -11.71 -10.06 -12.60
N ALA A 65 -11.58 -8.75 -12.33
CA ALA A 65 -11.99 -8.14 -11.06
C ALA A 65 -13.50 -8.32 -10.81
N GLU A 66 -14.32 -8.09 -11.83
CA GLU A 66 -15.78 -8.22 -11.78
C GLU A 66 -16.21 -9.67 -11.55
N GLY A 67 -15.49 -10.62 -12.16
CA GLY A 67 -15.72 -12.06 -11.93
C GLY A 67 -15.41 -12.47 -10.50
N LYS A 68 -14.30 -12.00 -9.94
CA LYS A 68 -13.96 -12.21 -8.51
C LYS A 68 -14.98 -11.58 -7.59
N HIS A 69 -15.43 -10.35 -7.90
CA HIS A 69 -16.43 -9.65 -7.11
C HIS A 69 -17.73 -10.46 -7.03
N ALA A 70 -18.28 -10.92 -8.17
CA ALA A 70 -19.48 -11.75 -8.22
C ALA A 70 -19.30 -13.07 -7.46
N PHE A 71 -18.11 -13.68 -7.55
CA PHE A 71 -17.77 -14.92 -6.86
C PHE A 71 -17.76 -14.74 -5.34
N TRP A 72 -17.08 -13.72 -4.82
CA TRP A 72 -17.02 -13.46 -3.39
C TRP A 72 -18.34 -12.94 -2.83
N HIS A 73 -19.10 -12.18 -3.63
CA HIS A 73 -20.45 -11.78 -3.26
C HIS A 73 -21.38 -13.00 -3.10
N THR A 74 -21.31 -13.96 -4.00
CA THR A 74 -22.03 -15.23 -3.86
C THR A 74 -21.54 -16.04 -2.65
N SER A 75 -20.25 -16.00 -2.36
CA SER A 75 -19.69 -16.69 -1.20
C SER A 75 -20.18 -16.08 0.13
N SER A 76 -20.49 -14.78 0.17
CA SER A 76 -21.11 -14.17 1.34
C SER A 76 -22.56 -14.64 1.54
N HIS A 77 -23.32 -14.83 0.46
CA HIS A 77 -24.68 -15.44 0.53
C HIS A 77 -24.62 -16.90 0.98
N LEU A 78 -23.66 -17.68 0.47
CA LEU A 78 -23.43 -19.05 0.93
C LEU A 78 -23.06 -19.11 2.43
N LEU A 79 -22.28 -18.12 2.94
CA LEU A 79 -22.03 -17.98 4.37
C LEU A 79 -23.32 -17.68 5.14
N ALA A 80 -24.14 -16.77 4.65
CA ALA A 80 -25.41 -16.41 5.30
C ALA A 80 -26.38 -17.60 5.35
N GLU A 81 -26.49 -18.38 4.29
CA GLU A 81 -27.28 -19.61 4.26
C GLU A 81 -26.78 -20.66 5.27
N ALA A 82 -25.47 -20.86 5.34
CA ALA A 82 -24.86 -21.74 6.33
C ALA A 82 -25.16 -21.28 7.75
N LEU A 83 -25.07 -19.99 8.02
CA LEU A 83 -25.39 -19.39 9.32
C LEU A 83 -26.88 -19.51 9.65
N GLN A 84 -27.77 -19.26 8.69
CA GLN A 84 -29.21 -19.44 8.88
C GLN A 84 -29.56 -20.87 9.32
N SER A 85 -28.92 -21.87 8.71
CA SER A 85 -29.15 -23.27 9.03
C SER A 85 -28.57 -23.72 10.38
N LEU A 86 -27.50 -23.08 10.84
CA LEU A 86 -26.79 -23.45 12.09
C LEU A 86 -27.25 -22.65 13.32
N TYR A 87 -27.74 -21.42 13.11
CA TYR A 87 -28.08 -20.49 14.20
C TYR A 87 -29.53 -19.99 14.06
N PRO A 88 -30.50 -20.72 14.60
CA PRO A 88 -31.91 -20.31 14.55
C PRO A 88 -32.11 -18.91 15.17
N GLY A 89 -32.86 -18.08 14.47
CA GLY A 89 -33.17 -16.71 14.92
C GLY A 89 -32.10 -15.66 14.61
N ILE A 90 -31.03 -16.02 13.90
CA ILE A 90 -30.02 -15.07 13.43
C ILE A 90 -30.64 -14.00 12.51
N LYS A 91 -30.17 -12.74 12.58
CA LYS A 91 -30.54 -11.63 11.72
C LYS A 91 -29.38 -11.21 10.86
N PHE A 92 -29.67 -10.73 9.67
CA PHE A 92 -28.66 -10.44 8.65
C PHE A 92 -28.53 -8.94 8.37
N GLY A 93 -27.34 -8.41 8.54
CA GLY A 93 -26.97 -7.06 8.13
C GLY A 93 -26.64 -7.00 6.64
N ILE A 94 -25.37 -6.82 6.31
CA ILE A 94 -24.84 -6.75 4.94
C ILE A 94 -23.69 -7.74 4.74
N GLY A 95 -23.55 -8.23 3.49
CA GLY A 95 -22.52 -9.19 3.11
C GLY A 95 -21.87 -8.88 1.75
N PRO A 96 -21.04 -7.83 1.65
CA PRO A 96 -20.40 -7.49 0.40
C PRO A 96 -19.17 -8.34 0.11
N ALA A 97 -18.79 -8.39 -1.17
CA ALA A 97 -17.42 -8.68 -1.56
C ALA A 97 -16.49 -7.52 -1.15
N ILE A 98 -15.25 -7.84 -0.85
CA ILE A 98 -14.16 -6.91 -0.58
C ILE A 98 -12.96 -7.27 -1.45
N ASP A 99 -11.90 -6.44 -1.48
CA ASP A 99 -10.74 -6.61 -2.37
C ASP A 99 -10.09 -8.00 -2.32
N ASN A 100 -10.11 -8.66 -1.15
CA ASN A 100 -9.49 -9.97 -0.97
C ASN A 100 -10.41 -10.93 -0.22
N GLY A 101 -11.66 -11.07 -0.67
CA GLY A 101 -12.60 -11.99 -0.05
C GLY A 101 -13.99 -11.39 0.16
N PHE A 102 -14.62 -11.75 1.25
CA PHE A 102 -15.96 -11.30 1.62
C PHE A 102 -16.13 -11.27 3.12
N TYR A 103 -17.19 -10.61 3.58
CA TYR A 103 -17.69 -10.75 4.96
C TYR A 103 -19.21 -10.79 4.98
N TYR A 104 -19.76 -11.13 6.15
CA TYR A 104 -21.16 -10.93 6.45
C TYR A 104 -21.34 -10.43 7.89
N ASP A 105 -22.17 -9.41 8.07
CA ASP A 105 -22.54 -8.85 9.37
C ASP A 105 -23.83 -9.50 9.86
N VAL A 106 -23.81 -10.08 11.04
CA VAL A 106 -24.96 -10.80 11.61
C VAL A 106 -25.21 -10.41 13.05
N ASP A 107 -26.48 -10.49 13.44
CA ASP A 107 -26.93 -10.41 14.82
C ASP A 107 -27.45 -11.79 15.23
N SER A 108 -26.64 -12.51 15.97
CA SER A 108 -26.96 -13.87 16.41
C SER A 108 -27.36 -13.90 17.88
N PRO A 109 -28.45 -14.61 18.23
CA PRO A 109 -28.81 -14.84 19.63
C PRO A 109 -27.75 -15.62 20.40
N THR A 110 -27.00 -16.48 19.71
CA THR A 110 -25.86 -17.24 20.24
C THR A 110 -24.58 -16.63 19.77
N PRO A 111 -23.61 -16.27 20.64
CA PRO A 111 -22.33 -15.73 20.23
C PRO A 111 -21.61 -16.65 19.26
N ILE A 112 -21.09 -16.10 18.17
CA ILE A 112 -20.26 -16.79 17.19
C ILE A 112 -18.82 -16.38 17.45
N THR A 113 -17.93 -17.36 17.59
CA THR A 113 -16.52 -17.19 17.92
C THR A 113 -15.62 -17.80 16.85
N GLU A 114 -14.32 -17.57 16.92
CA GLU A 114 -13.36 -18.22 16.02
C GLU A 114 -13.39 -19.77 16.11
N GLY A 115 -13.81 -20.32 17.26
CA GLY A 115 -13.99 -21.78 17.45
C GLY A 115 -15.08 -22.38 16.57
N ASP A 116 -16.06 -21.58 16.16
CA ASP A 116 -17.21 -22.03 15.36
C ASP A 116 -16.91 -22.06 13.86
N LEU A 117 -15.86 -21.33 13.42
CA LEU A 117 -15.55 -21.13 12.00
C LEU A 117 -15.40 -22.45 11.22
N ALA A 118 -14.75 -23.46 11.82
CA ALA A 118 -14.58 -24.76 11.16
C ALA A 118 -15.91 -25.47 10.88
N THR A 119 -16.89 -25.36 11.80
CA THR A 119 -18.24 -25.92 11.64
C THR A 119 -19.00 -25.20 10.56
N ILE A 120 -18.93 -23.88 10.53
CA ILE A 120 -19.56 -23.03 9.50
C ILE A 120 -18.96 -23.33 8.13
N GLU A 121 -17.63 -23.41 8.00
CA GLU A 121 -16.94 -23.79 6.76
C GLU A 121 -17.38 -25.18 6.24
N LYS A 122 -17.55 -26.13 7.14
CA LYS A 122 -18.04 -27.46 6.77
C LYS A 122 -19.44 -27.37 6.18
N LYS A 123 -20.34 -26.61 6.80
CA LYS A 123 -21.69 -26.39 6.29
C LYS A 123 -21.71 -25.67 4.95
N MET A 124 -20.91 -24.63 4.78
CA MET A 124 -20.73 -23.94 3.49
C MET A 124 -20.31 -24.90 2.37
N ARG A 125 -19.34 -25.79 2.65
CA ARG A 125 -18.90 -26.79 1.67
C ARG A 125 -19.98 -27.82 1.34
N GLU A 126 -20.82 -28.16 2.29
CA GLU A 126 -21.98 -29.06 2.08
C GLU A 126 -23.01 -28.40 1.14
N LEU A 127 -23.38 -27.15 1.42
CA LEU A 127 -24.30 -26.37 0.58
C LEU A 127 -23.74 -26.11 -0.83
N ALA A 128 -22.46 -25.73 -0.95
CA ALA A 128 -21.82 -25.53 -2.25
C ALA A 128 -21.87 -26.76 -3.16
N ARG A 129 -21.85 -27.99 -2.60
CA ARG A 129 -21.98 -29.24 -3.36
C ARG A 129 -23.37 -29.46 -3.95
N GLN A 130 -24.37 -28.79 -3.42
CA GLN A 130 -25.75 -28.88 -3.92
C GLN A 130 -25.91 -28.12 -5.25
N LYS A 131 -24.96 -27.20 -5.55
CA LYS A 131 -24.92 -26.41 -6.80
C LYS A 131 -26.21 -25.59 -6.99
N GLU A 132 -26.67 -24.98 -5.92
CA GLU A 132 -27.88 -24.16 -5.93
C GLU A 132 -27.70 -22.94 -6.82
N GLU A 133 -28.69 -22.68 -7.67
CA GLU A 133 -28.72 -21.51 -8.53
C GLU A 133 -29.02 -20.25 -7.72
N LEU A 134 -28.47 -19.12 -8.16
CA LEU A 134 -28.78 -17.81 -7.61
C LEU A 134 -29.91 -17.17 -8.42
N VAL A 135 -31.11 -17.18 -7.87
CA VAL A 135 -32.31 -16.70 -8.57
C VAL A 135 -32.62 -15.27 -8.16
N ARG A 136 -32.56 -14.35 -9.13
CA ARG A 136 -32.94 -12.95 -8.95
C ARG A 136 -34.43 -12.75 -9.14
N THR A 137 -35.07 -12.04 -8.21
CA THR A 137 -36.49 -11.68 -8.29
C THR A 137 -36.65 -10.19 -7.98
N GLU A 138 -37.32 -9.47 -8.86
CA GLU A 138 -37.71 -8.07 -8.60
C GLU A 138 -38.98 -8.05 -7.79
N VAL A 139 -39.00 -7.16 -6.79
CA VAL A 139 -40.13 -7.07 -5.84
C VAL A 139 -40.52 -5.62 -5.59
N SER A 140 -41.79 -5.39 -5.28
CA SER A 140 -42.25 -4.08 -4.83
C SER A 140 -41.70 -3.76 -3.43
N LYS A 141 -41.53 -2.48 -3.12
CA LYS A 141 -41.10 -2.04 -1.77
C LYS A 141 -42.04 -2.56 -0.68
N ALA A 142 -43.35 -2.61 -0.97
CA ALA A 142 -44.37 -3.11 -0.03
C ALA A 142 -44.16 -4.61 0.27
N ASP A 143 -43.94 -5.43 -0.78
CA ASP A 143 -43.70 -6.87 -0.61
C ASP A 143 -42.36 -7.14 0.07
N ALA A 144 -41.33 -6.34 -0.26
CA ALA A 144 -40.02 -6.44 0.38
C ALA A 144 -40.11 -6.15 1.89
N LEU A 145 -40.75 -5.07 2.28
CA LEU A 145 -40.99 -4.71 3.68
C LEU A 145 -41.81 -5.79 4.41
N LYS A 146 -42.86 -6.30 3.78
CA LYS A 146 -43.68 -7.38 4.34
C LYS A 146 -42.85 -8.61 4.61
N THR A 147 -42.08 -9.07 3.63
CA THR A 147 -41.23 -10.29 3.71
C THR A 147 -40.26 -10.22 4.88
N PHE A 148 -39.51 -9.13 5.01
CA PHE A 148 -38.47 -9.02 6.06
C PHE A 148 -39.05 -8.65 7.42
N THR A 149 -40.22 -8.00 7.46
CA THR A 149 -40.97 -7.79 8.71
C THR A 149 -41.50 -9.13 9.26
N GLU A 150 -42.04 -10.00 8.42
CA GLU A 150 -42.51 -11.34 8.82
C GLU A 150 -41.33 -12.22 9.28
N LYS A 151 -40.14 -12.10 8.65
CA LYS A 151 -38.89 -12.73 9.11
C LYS A 151 -38.34 -12.10 10.39
N GLY A 152 -38.86 -10.95 10.82
CA GLY A 152 -38.39 -10.17 11.98
C GLY A 152 -36.98 -9.65 11.81
N ASP A 153 -36.49 -9.42 10.56
CA ASP A 153 -35.18 -8.92 10.26
C ASP A 153 -35.17 -7.39 10.15
N GLN A 154 -34.95 -6.73 11.27
CA GLN A 154 -34.99 -5.28 11.38
C GLN A 154 -33.94 -4.58 10.50
N TYR A 155 -32.77 -5.19 10.30
CA TYR A 155 -31.68 -4.59 9.52
C TYR A 155 -32.04 -4.49 8.04
N LYS A 156 -32.66 -5.54 7.48
CA LYS A 156 -33.16 -5.52 6.10
C LYS A 156 -34.34 -4.57 5.95
N VAL A 157 -35.23 -4.49 6.93
CA VAL A 157 -36.37 -3.51 6.94
C VAL A 157 -35.83 -2.08 6.87
N GLU A 158 -34.83 -1.73 7.71
CA GLU A 158 -34.20 -0.41 7.67
C GLU A 158 -33.55 -0.11 6.31
N LEU A 159 -32.84 -1.09 5.70
CA LEU A 159 -32.23 -0.90 4.38
C LEU A 159 -33.27 -0.67 3.29
N ILE A 160 -34.39 -1.43 3.31
CA ILE A 160 -35.46 -1.29 2.32
C ILE A 160 -36.14 0.06 2.44
N GLN A 161 -36.29 0.61 3.66
CA GLN A 161 -36.93 1.92 3.87
C GLN A 161 -36.18 3.05 3.12
N ASP A 162 -34.86 2.93 3.01
CA ASP A 162 -34.01 3.91 2.32
C ASP A 162 -33.98 3.73 0.80
N LEU A 163 -34.53 2.65 0.23
CA LEU A 163 -34.55 2.38 -1.20
C LEU A 163 -35.79 2.96 -1.88
N GLU A 164 -35.63 3.31 -3.17
CA GLU A 164 -36.75 3.70 -4.03
C GLU A 164 -37.52 2.47 -4.54
N ASP A 165 -38.83 2.60 -4.73
CA ASP A 165 -39.64 1.52 -5.31
C ASP A 165 -39.25 1.29 -6.79
N GLY A 166 -39.29 0.03 -7.24
CA GLY A 166 -38.87 -0.37 -8.59
C GLY A 166 -37.38 -0.65 -8.75
N THR A 167 -36.56 -0.48 -7.68
CA THR A 167 -35.12 -0.78 -7.68
C THR A 167 -34.75 -1.96 -6.80
N ILE A 168 -35.75 -2.65 -6.20
CA ILE A 168 -35.54 -3.65 -5.18
C ILE A 168 -35.56 -5.05 -5.80
N SER A 169 -34.51 -5.81 -5.51
CA SER A 169 -34.41 -7.21 -5.90
C SER A 169 -33.96 -8.09 -4.74
N PHE A 170 -34.42 -9.33 -4.79
CA PHE A 170 -33.98 -10.41 -3.93
C PHE A 170 -33.14 -11.39 -4.72
N TYR A 171 -32.21 -12.04 -4.04
CA TYR A 171 -31.54 -13.22 -4.52
C TYR A 171 -31.80 -14.37 -3.58
N THR A 172 -32.18 -15.49 -4.16
CA THR A 172 -32.45 -16.74 -3.43
C THR A 172 -31.48 -17.82 -3.86
N ASN A 173 -30.83 -18.45 -2.88
CA ASN A 173 -30.08 -19.68 -3.03
C ASN A 173 -30.55 -20.67 -1.95
N GLY A 174 -30.98 -21.85 -2.39
CA GLY A 174 -31.58 -22.81 -1.49
C GLY A 174 -32.74 -22.25 -0.68
N GLU A 175 -32.63 -22.29 0.66
CA GLU A 175 -33.62 -21.75 1.58
C GLU A 175 -33.32 -20.32 2.02
N PHE A 176 -32.21 -19.72 1.58
CA PHE A 176 -31.80 -18.38 1.95
C PHE A 176 -32.21 -17.36 0.88
N THR A 177 -32.89 -16.30 1.31
CA THR A 177 -33.28 -15.17 0.46
C THR A 177 -32.79 -13.86 1.09
N ASP A 178 -32.05 -13.09 0.31
CA ASP A 178 -31.50 -11.81 0.74
C ASP A 178 -31.94 -10.63 -0.12
N LEU A 179 -31.96 -9.44 0.48
CA LEU A 179 -32.04 -8.16 -0.21
C LEU A 179 -30.70 -7.88 -0.89
N CYS A 180 -30.66 -7.92 -2.22
CA CYS A 180 -29.41 -7.82 -2.94
C CYS A 180 -29.59 -7.30 -4.37
N ARG A 181 -28.61 -6.56 -4.87
CA ARG A 181 -28.60 -6.03 -6.25
C ARG A 181 -27.86 -6.94 -7.23
N GLY A 182 -27.07 -7.88 -6.73
CA GLY A 182 -26.16 -8.69 -7.56
C GLY A 182 -24.91 -7.91 -8.00
N PRO A 183 -24.17 -8.37 -9.03
CA PRO A 183 -24.36 -9.69 -9.66
C PRO A 183 -23.85 -10.84 -8.81
N HIS A 184 -24.32 -12.05 -9.17
CA HIS A 184 -23.91 -13.32 -8.60
C HIS A 184 -23.42 -14.29 -9.68
N ILE A 185 -22.65 -15.31 -9.26
CA ILE A 185 -22.25 -16.40 -10.15
C ILE A 185 -23.42 -17.36 -10.40
N PRO A 186 -23.39 -18.17 -11.47
CA PRO A 186 -24.53 -19.00 -11.88
C PRO A 186 -25.05 -19.95 -10.81
N ASN A 187 -24.17 -20.54 -10.00
CA ASN A 187 -24.56 -21.42 -8.90
C ASN A 187 -23.44 -21.57 -7.87
N THR A 188 -23.79 -22.02 -6.67
CA THR A 188 -22.86 -22.20 -5.55
C THR A 188 -21.79 -23.26 -5.81
N GLY A 189 -22.00 -24.14 -6.78
CA GLY A 189 -21.04 -25.20 -7.15
C GLY A 189 -19.72 -24.74 -7.74
N PHE A 190 -19.59 -23.47 -8.13
CA PHE A 190 -18.30 -22.87 -8.51
C PHE A 190 -17.37 -22.69 -7.30
N ILE A 191 -17.91 -22.57 -6.09
CA ILE A 191 -17.16 -22.38 -4.85
C ILE A 191 -16.62 -23.72 -4.35
N LYS A 192 -15.39 -24.07 -4.79
CA LYS A 192 -14.75 -25.36 -4.46
C LYS A 192 -13.98 -25.34 -3.15
N ALA A 193 -13.51 -24.18 -2.74
CA ALA A 193 -12.72 -24.02 -1.53
C ALA A 193 -13.12 -22.75 -0.80
N VAL A 194 -13.30 -22.84 0.52
CA VAL A 194 -13.65 -21.72 1.38
C VAL A 194 -12.87 -21.81 2.69
N LYS A 195 -12.43 -20.66 3.19
CA LYS A 195 -11.81 -20.49 4.49
C LYS A 195 -12.38 -19.25 5.17
N LEU A 196 -12.93 -19.40 6.36
CA LEU A 196 -13.29 -18.27 7.22
C LEU A 196 -12.05 -17.85 8.01
N THR A 197 -11.75 -16.55 8.02
CA THR A 197 -10.44 -16.06 8.48
C THR A 197 -10.49 -15.44 9.85
N SER A 198 -11.58 -14.77 10.23
CA SER A 198 -11.71 -14.12 11.54
C SER A 198 -13.15 -13.74 11.86
N VAL A 199 -13.37 -13.47 13.15
CA VAL A 199 -14.62 -12.89 13.69
C VAL A 199 -14.27 -11.56 14.34
N ALA A 200 -15.05 -10.51 14.05
CA ALA A 200 -14.85 -9.17 14.61
C ALA A 200 -16.20 -8.53 14.98
N GLY A 201 -16.19 -7.55 15.87
CA GLY A 201 -17.33 -6.67 16.09
C GLY A 201 -17.39 -5.55 15.05
N ALA A 202 -18.58 -5.22 14.56
CA ALA A 202 -18.80 -4.10 13.66
C ALA A 202 -20.09 -3.37 14.03
N TYR A 203 -20.01 -2.05 14.23
CA TYR A 203 -21.22 -1.28 14.50
C TYR A 203 -22.10 -1.17 13.26
N TRP A 204 -23.41 -1.39 13.45
CA TRP A 204 -24.36 -1.25 12.36
C TRP A 204 -24.25 0.12 11.68
N ARG A 205 -24.13 0.13 10.36
CA ARG A 205 -23.90 1.33 9.53
C ARG A 205 -22.68 2.16 9.95
N GLY A 206 -21.67 1.55 10.58
CA GLY A 206 -20.46 2.22 11.01
C GLY A 206 -20.63 3.25 12.14
N ASN A 207 -21.79 3.30 12.76
CA ASN A 207 -22.10 4.24 13.84
C ASN A 207 -21.99 3.56 15.21
N GLU A 208 -21.06 4.02 16.03
CA GLU A 208 -20.80 3.48 17.39
C GLU A 208 -21.99 3.55 18.35
N LYS A 209 -23.01 4.36 18.05
CA LYS A 209 -24.27 4.45 18.82
C LYS A 209 -25.23 3.32 18.47
N ASN A 210 -25.03 2.63 17.35
CA ASN A 210 -25.87 1.52 16.92
C ASN A 210 -25.37 0.21 17.54
N LYS A 211 -26.19 -0.84 17.42
CA LYS A 211 -25.84 -2.17 17.90
C LYS A 211 -24.57 -2.69 17.22
N MET A 212 -23.69 -3.30 17.99
CA MET A 212 -22.54 -4.00 17.48
C MET A 212 -22.98 -5.39 16.97
N LEU A 213 -22.73 -5.64 15.68
CA LEU A 213 -22.96 -6.91 15.01
C LEU A 213 -21.69 -7.76 15.01
N THR A 214 -21.86 -9.05 14.78
CA THR A 214 -20.74 -9.97 14.54
C THR A 214 -20.43 -9.99 13.05
N ARG A 215 -19.20 -9.60 12.68
CA ARG A 215 -18.68 -9.65 11.31
C ARG A 215 -17.81 -10.87 11.14
N ILE A 216 -18.14 -11.73 10.18
CA ILE A 216 -17.40 -12.94 9.84
C ILE A 216 -16.74 -12.75 8.49
N TYR A 217 -15.41 -12.79 8.46
CA TYR A 217 -14.62 -12.67 7.25
C TYR A 217 -14.29 -14.03 6.64
N GLY A 218 -14.24 -14.08 5.32
CA GLY A 218 -13.87 -15.29 4.61
C GLY A 218 -13.23 -15.02 3.25
N VAL A 219 -12.57 -16.05 2.74
CA VAL A 219 -12.04 -16.12 1.37
C VAL A 219 -12.52 -17.41 0.70
N SER A 220 -12.69 -17.37 -0.59
CA SER A 220 -13.12 -18.54 -1.37
C SER A 220 -12.47 -18.56 -2.75
N PHE A 221 -12.35 -19.76 -3.31
CA PHE A 221 -11.64 -19.97 -4.58
C PHE A 221 -12.34 -21.06 -5.42
N PRO A 222 -12.22 -20.98 -6.76
CA PRO A 222 -12.74 -22.00 -7.67
C PRO A 222 -11.94 -23.30 -7.65
N LYS A 223 -10.77 -23.34 -7.01
CA LYS A 223 -9.92 -24.53 -6.86
C LYS A 223 -9.30 -24.58 -5.48
N LYS A 224 -9.15 -25.79 -4.91
CA LYS A 224 -8.51 -25.98 -3.62
C LYS A 224 -7.03 -25.56 -3.63
N SER A 225 -6.30 -25.85 -4.71
CA SER A 225 -4.89 -25.45 -4.82
C SER A 225 -4.69 -23.93 -4.65
N MET A 226 -5.60 -23.13 -5.20
CA MET A 226 -5.55 -21.66 -5.06
C MET A 226 -5.76 -21.22 -3.61
N LEU A 227 -6.64 -21.87 -2.86
CA LEU A 227 -6.80 -21.62 -1.43
C LEU A 227 -5.53 -22.01 -0.67
N ASP A 228 -4.95 -23.17 -0.96
CA ASP A 228 -3.76 -23.66 -0.29
C ASP A 228 -2.57 -22.70 -0.54
N GLU A 229 -2.38 -22.23 -1.77
CA GLU A 229 -1.38 -21.21 -2.14
C GLU A 229 -1.62 -19.88 -1.40
N TYR A 230 -2.88 -19.44 -1.33
CA TYR A 230 -3.26 -18.23 -0.61
C TYR A 230 -2.96 -18.36 0.89
N LEU A 231 -3.26 -19.49 1.52
CA LEU A 231 -2.98 -19.71 2.94
C LEU A 231 -1.47 -19.72 3.23
N VAL A 232 -0.67 -20.33 2.36
CA VAL A 232 0.81 -20.26 2.46
C VAL A 232 1.28 -18.82 2.34
N MET A 233 0.77 -18.06 1.39
CA MET A 233 1.09 -16.63 1.21
C MET A 233 0.75 -15.82 2.48
N ILE A 234 -0.44 -16.03 3.07
CA ILE A 234 -0.86 -15.34 4.30
C ILE A 234 0.05 -15.70 5.49
N GLU A 235 0.41 -16.97 5.65
CA GLU A 235 1.33 -17.38 6.73
C GLU A 235 2.73 -16.78 6.54
N GLU A 236 3.25 -16.76 5.33
CA GLU A 236 4.54 -16.10 5.04
C GLU A 236 4.46 -14.60 5.31
N ALA A 237 3.36 -13.95 4.96
CA ALA A 237 3.18 -12.55 5.23
C ALA A 237 3.09 -12.21 6.72
N LYS A 238 2.41 -13.03 7.53
CA LYS A 238 2.40 -12.87 9.00
C LYS A 238 3.82 -12.94 9.59
N LYS A 239 4.68 -13.80 9.04
CA LYS A 239 6.08 -13.89 9.45
C LYS A 239 6.89 -12.65 9.07
N ARG A 240 6.47 -11.96 7.99
CA ARG A 240 7.13 -10.77 7.44
C ARG A 240 6.51 -9.46 7.92
N ASP A 241 5.44 -9.49 8.72
CA ASP A 241 4.79 -8.28 9.24
C ASP A 241 5.83 -7.34 9.89
N HIS A 242 5.93 -6.11 9.36
CA HIS A 242 6.92 -5.13 9.79
C HIS A 242 6.81 -4.78 11.28
N ARG A 243 5.61 -4.88 11.88
CA ARG A 243 5.39 -4.60 13.31
C ARG A 243 6.05 -5.68 14.17
N LYS A 244 5.94 -6.94 13.74
CA LYS A 244 6.61 -8.07 14.39
C LYS A 244 8.11 -8.00 14.19
N LEU A 245 8.55 -7.85 12.94
CA LEU A 245 9.97 -7.77 12.60
C LEU A 245 10.64 -6.55 13.25
N GLY A 246 9.98 -5.40 13.25
CA GLY A 246 10.49 -4.20 13.89
C GLY A 246 10.71 -4.34 15.39
N LYS A 247 9.80 -5.07 16.06
CA LYS A 247 9.96 -5.42 17.48
C LYS A 247 11.09 -6.45 17.69
N ASP A 248 11.09 -7.54 16.91
CA ASP A 248 12.08 -8.63 17.05
C ASP A 248 13.51 -8.16 16.76
N LEU A 249 13.67 -7.20 15.83
CA LEU A 249 14.94 -6.59 15.44
C LEU A 249 15.26 -5.31 16.19
N GLU A 250 14.42 -4.87 17.13
CA GLU A 250 14.61 -3.66 17.95
C GLU A 250 14.78 -2.38 17.12
N LEU A 251 13.93 -2.18 16.07
CA LEU A 251 14.07 -1.05 15.15
C LEU A 251 13.24 0.16 15.57
N PHE A 252 12.01 -0.04 16.03
CA PHE A 252 11.11 1.04 16.42
C PHE A 252 10.08 0.57 17.45
N MET A 253 9.42 1.54 18.09
CA MET A 253 8.33 1.29 19.02
C MET A 253 7.28 2.40 18.97
N PHE A 254 6.10 2.08 19.49
CA PHE A 254 5.03 3.04 19.79
C PHE A 254 4.76 3.07 21.29
N SER A 255 4.38 4.23 21.81
CA SER A 255 4.00 4.39 23.22
C SER A 255 2.71 5.21 23.32
N GLN A 256 1.76 4.73 24.12
CA GLN A 256 0.54 5.49 24.40
C GLN A 256 0.83 6.83 25.09
N ARG A 257 1.91 6.92 25.87
CA ARG A 257 2.34 8.17 26.55
C ARG A 257 2.84 9.23 25.56
N VAL A 258 3.44 8.79 24.43
CA VAL A 258 3.88 9.70 23.36
C VAL A 258 2.71 10.06 22.47
N GLY A 259 1.84 9.11 22.18
CA GLY A 259 0.65 9.27 21.35
C GLY A 259 0.55 8.24 20.24
N GLN A 260 -0.67 8.04 19.77
CA GLN A 260 -0.95 7.10 18.67
C GLN A 260 -0.40 7.65 17.35
N GLY A 261 0.19 6.76 16.55
CA GLY A 261 0.71 7.11 15.23
C GLY A 261 1.99 7.95 15.27
N LEU A 262 2.68 8.01 16.41
CA LEU A 262 3.96 8.70 16.59
C LEU A 262 5.06 7.67 16.85
N PRO A 263 5.75 7.17 15.80
CA PRO A 263 6.79 6.17 15.94
C PRO A 263 8.05 6.73 16.58
N MET A 264 8.68 5.95 17.44
CA MET A 264 10.01 6.21 17.99
C MET A 264 11.00 5.21 17.40
N TRP A 265 12.06 5.73 16.79
CA TRP A 265 13.14 4.92 16.27
C TRP A 265 14.09 4.53 17.40
N LEU A 266 14.30 3.22 17.57
CA LEU A 266 15.30 2.68 18.48
C LEU A 266 16.71 2.77 17.85
N PRO A 267 17.80 2.57 18.61
CA PRO A 267 19.16 2.78 18.08
C PRO A 267 19.44 2.08 16.74
N LYS A 268 19.02 0.81 16.59
CA LYS A 268 19.20 0.07 15.33
C LYS A 268 18.34 0.60 14.18
N GLY A 269 17.13 1.04 14.49
CA GLY A 269 16.26 1.67 13.51
C GLY A 269 16.75 3.06 13.10
N ALA A 270 17.32 3.81 14.04
CA ALA A 270 17.95 5.09 13.75
C ALA A 270 19.18 4.93 12.83
N GLU A 271 20.01 3.91 13.05
CA GLU A 271 21.14 3.58 12.16
C GLU A 271 20.65 3.19 10.76
N LEU A 272 19.63 2.30 10.67
CA LEU A 272 19.01 1.93 9.39
C LEU A 272 18.55 3.15 8.60
N ARG A 273 17.84 4.05 9.29
CA ARG A 273 17.34 5.29 8.71
C ARG A 273 18.46 6.22 8.27
N ASP A 274 19.48 6.41 9.10
CA ASP A 274 20.63 7.26 8.78
C ASP A 274 21.38 6.74 7.54
N ARG A 275 21.52 5.42 7.37
CA ARG A 275 22.13 4.82 6.17
C ARG A 275 21.31 5.09 4.90
N LEU A 276 19.99 4.96 4.97
CA LEU A 276 19.10 5.33 3.86
C LEU A 276 19.22 6.81 3.51
N GLU A 277 19.23 7.68 4.53
CA GLU A 277 19.39 9.12 4.34
C GLU A 277 20.73 9.48 3.71
N ARG A 278 21.84 8.90 4.20
CA ARG A 278 23.19 9.11 3.62
C ARG A 278 23.26 8.64 2.19
N PHE A 279 22.72 7.47 1.88
CA PHE A 279 22.65 6.94 0.53
C PHE A 279 21.96 7.91 -0.43
N LEU A 280 20.76 8.37 -0.08
CA LEU A 280 20.04 9.31 -0.92
C LEU A 280 20.69 10.69 -0.99
N ARG A 281 21.25 11.20 0.11
CA ARG A 281 22.00 12.48 0.11
C ARG A 281 23.20 12.43 -0.86
N GLN A 282 23.87 11.29 -0.95
CA GLN A 282 24.98 11.14 -1.91
C GLN A 282 24.45 11.22 -3.35
N ILE A 283 23.38 10.49 -3.68
CA ILE A 283 22.74 10.57 -4.99
C ILE A 283 22.30 12.01 -5.29
N GLN A 284 21.65 12.66 -4.35
CA GLN A 284 21.20 14.05 -4.49
C GLN A 284 22.37 15.00 -4.78
N LYS A 285 23.50 14.83 -4.09
CA LYS A 285 24.70 15.61 -4.33
C LYS A 285 25.23 15.42 -5.75
N ASP A 286 25.27 14.19 -6.23
CA ASP A 286 25.75 13.86 -7.58
C ASP A 286 24.85 14.47 -8.67
N TYR A 287 23.53 14.61 -8.39
CA TYR A 287 22.55 15.27 -9.25
C TYR A 287 22.41 16.79 -9.01
N GLY A 288 23.26 17.39 -8.17
CA GLY A 288 23.32 18.83 -7.94
C GLY A 288 22.19 19.41 -7.07
N TYR A 289 21.61 18.61 -6.17
CA TYR A 289 20.64 19.11 -5.18
C TYR A 289 21.34 19.83 -4.02
N MET A 290 20.68 20.88 -3.56
CA MET A 290 21.10 21.66 -2.39
C MET A 290 20.25 21.24 -1.17
N GLN A 291 20.93 20.84 -0.09
CA GLN A 291 20.25 20.45 1.13
C GLN A 291 19.73 21.70 1.88
N VAL A 292 18.50 21.64 2.34
CA VAL A 292 17.87 22.64 3.19
C VAL A 292 17.28 21.98 4.43
N ILE A 293 16.97 22.78 5.45
CA ILE A 293 16.29 22.35 6.67
C ILE A 293 15.25 23.40 7.00
N THR A 294 14.00 22.98 7.16
CA THR A 294 12.87 23.86 7.45
C THR A 294 12.25 23.57 8.82
N PRO A 295 11.66 24.57 9.50
CA PRO A 295 11.06 24.36 10.80
C PRO A 295 9.83 23.44 10.73
N HIS A 296 9.50 22.80 11.85
CA HIS A 296 8.36 21.89 11.98
C HIS A 296 7.01 22.62 12.05
N ILE A 297 7.03 23.91 12.38
CA ILE A 297 5.85 24.76 12.44
C ILE A 297 6.01 25.92 11.48
N GLY A 298 4.90 26.45 10.98
CA GLY A 298 4.86 27.64 10.15
C GLY A 298 3.61 28.46 10.43
N ASN A 299 3.65 29.75 10.10
CA ASN A 299 2.48 30.60 10.21
C ASN A 299 1.33 30.01 9.35
N LYS A 300 0.12 30.02 9.86
CA LYS A 300 -1.07 29.48 9.19
C LYS A 300 -1.26 30.04 7.79
N ASP A 301 -0.98 31.33 7.58
CA ASP A 301 -1.15 32.02 6.29
C ASP A 301 -0.29 31.43 5.19
N LEU A 302 0.87 30.85 5.52
CA LEU A 302 1.70 30.11 4.58
C LEU A 302 0.93 28.95 3.94
N TYR A 303 0.14 28.23 4.74
CA TYR A 303 -0.66 27.07 4.30
C TYR A 303 -2.00 27.48 3.70
N VAL A 304 -2.52 28.65 4.03
CA VAL A 304 -3.66 29.28 3.34
C VAL A 304 -3.24 29.68 1.93
N THR A 305 -2.10 30.35 1.79
CA THR A 305 -1.52 30.77 0.49
C THR A 305 -1.31 29.57 -0.41
N SER A 306 -0.73 28.48 0.10
CA SER A 306 -0.50 27.27 -0.70
C SER A 306 -1.77 26.47 -1.00
N GLY A 307 -2.90 26.74 -0.34
CA GLY A 307 -4.16 25.99 -0.48
C GLY A 307 -4.25 24.72 0.37
N HIS A 308 -3.18 24.31 1.05
CA HIS A 308 -3.17 23.10 1.87
C HIS A 308 -4.16 23.19 3.05
N TYR A 309 -4.27 24.35 3.69
CA TYR A 309 -5.17 24.51 4.83
C TYR A 309 -6.65 24.24 4.45
N ALA A 310 -7.09 24.74 3.31
CA ALA A 310 -8.46 24.52 2.82
C ALA A 310 -8.75 23.08 2.44
N LYS A 311 -7.76 22.37 1.86
CA LYS A 311 -7.93 21.01 1.34
C LYS A 311 -7.69 19.92 2.38
N TYR A 312 -6.75 20.12 3.30
CA TYR A 312 -6.37 19.14 4.33
C TYR A 312 -6.78 19.53 5.75
N GLY A 313 -7.61 20.57 5.93
CA GLY A 313 -7.95 21.10 7.25
C GLY A 313 -8.54 20.07 8.23
N LYS A 314 -9.25 19.05 7.71
CA LYS A 314 -9.79 17.94 8.53
C LYS A 314 -8.72 16.93 8.95
N ASP A 315 -7.66 16.78 8.16
CA ASP A 315 -6.56 15.84 8.36
C ASP A 315 -5.31 16.56 8.89
N SER A 316 -5.45 17.81 9.33
CA SER A 316 -4.39 18.58 9.97
C SER A 316 -4.59 18.63 11.49
N PHE A 317 -3.48 18.72 12.22
CA PHE A 317 -3.56 19.12 13.62
C PHE A 317 -4.18 20.50 13.72
N GLN A 318 -4.93 20.77 14.79
CA GLN A 318 -5.53 22.08 15.02
C GLN A 318 -4.45 23.16 15.14
N PRO A 319 -4.74 24.42 14.76
CA PRO A 319 -3.79 25.52 14.90
C PRO A 319 -3.29 25.69 16.33
N ILE A 320 -2.00 25.98 16.44
CA ILE A 320 -1.34 26.35 17.70
C ILE A 320 -1.55 27.84 17.90
N HIS A 321 -2.26 28.21 18.96
CA HIS A 321 -2.48 29.59 19.33
C HIS A 321 -1.31 30.12 20.19
N THR A 322 -0.88 31.32 19.91
CA THR A 322 0.14 32.01 20.70
C THR A 322 -0.51 32.97 21.74
N PRO A 323 0.27 33.57 22.65
CA PRO A 323 -0.26 34.61 23.53
C PRO A 323 -0.75 35.90 22.83
N PHE A 324 -0.42 36.05 21.53
CA PHE A 324 -0.89 37.18 20.71
C PHE A 324 -2.18 36.82 20.01
N GLU A 325 -3.22 37.62 20.17
CA GLU A 325 -4.52 37.39 19.54
C GLU A 325 -4.39 37.42 18.01
N GLY A 326 -4.96 36.43 17.36
CA GLY A 326 -4.93 36.27 15.89
C GLY A 326 -3.67 35.66 15.29
N GLU A 327 -2.64 35.41 16.13
CA GLU A 327 -1.44 34.71 15.66
C GLU A 327 -1.59 33.18 15.80
N GLU A 328 -1.59 32.46 14.67
CA GLU A 328 -1.76 31.03 14.62
C GLU A 328 -0.64 30.36 13.81
N TYR A 329 -0.15 29.24 14.35
CA TYR A 329 0.83 28.37 13.69
C TYR A 329 0.24 26.98 13.44
N LEU A 330 0.75 26.28 12.43
CA LEU A 330 0.42 24.89 12.16
C LEU A 330 1.69 24.03 12.24
N LEU A 331 1.52 22.81 12.71
CA LEU A 331 2.46 21.73 12.37
C LEU A 331 2.40 21.53 10.87
N LYS A 332 3.54 21.59 10.19
CA LYS A 332 3.58 21.54 8.73
C LYS A 332 3.01 20.21 8.19
N PRO A 333 1.96 20.23 7.36
CA PRO A 333 1.44 19.03 6.70
C PRO A 333 2.23 18.66 5.44
N MET A 334 3.02 19.61 4.91
CA MET A 334 3.83 19.51 3.69
C MET A 334 5.06 20.42 3.79
N ASN A 335 6.12 20.10 3.03
CA ASN A 335 7.37 20.89 2.99
C ASN A 335 7.38 21.96 1.89
N CYS A 336 6.61 21.78 0.82
CA CYS A 336 6.62 22.61 -0.38
C CYS A 336 6.43 24.12 -0.12
N PRO A 337 5.55 24.59 0.78
CA PRO A 337 5.41 26.02 1.04
C PRO A 337 6.71 26.67 1.56
N HIS A 338 7.45 25.97 2.40
CA HIS A 338 8.74 26.45 2.92
C HIS A 338 9.81 26.54 1.80
N HIS A 339 9.83 25.59 0.87
CA HIS A 339 10.77 25.62 -0.26
C HIS A 339 10.44 26.76 -1.25
N CYS A 340 9.15 27.08 -1.41
CA CYS A 340 8.74 28.27 -2.16
C CYS A 340 9.29 29.57 -1.53
N GLU A 341 9.25 29.70 -0.19
CA GLU A 341 9.83 30.86 0.51
C GLU A 341 11.36 30.89 0.38
N ILE A 342 12.04 29.74 0.43
CA ILE A 342 13.49 29.67 0.19
C ILE A 342 13.82 30.10 -1.25
N TYR A 343 13.06 29.65 -2.24
CA TYR A 343 13.24 30.09 -3.63
C TYR A 343 13.10 31.60 -3.74
N ARG A 344 12.04 32.18 -3.14
CA ARG A 344 11.70 33.61 -3.18
C ARG A 344 12.69 34.50 -2.39
N SER A 345 13.52 33.93 -1.53
CA SER A 345 14.43 34.69 -0.65
C SER A 345 15.45 35.56 -1.39
N LYS A 346 15.67 35.33 -2.68
CA LYS A 346 16.55 36.14 -3.54
C LYS A 346 16.05 36.18 -4.99
N PRO A 347 16.33 37.25 -5.75
CA PRO A 347 16.05 37.29 -7.18
C PRO A 347 16.74 36.15 -7.92
N ARG A 348 16.09 35.63 -8.95
CA ARG A 348 16.60 34.54 -9.80
C ARG A 348 16.65 34.99 -11.27
N SER A 349 17.62 34.47 -11.99
CA SER A 349 17.70 34.58 -13.46
C SER A 349 17.56 33.20 -14.10
N TYR A 350 17.30 33.17 -15.41
CA TYR A 350 17.24 31.92 -16.18
C TYR A 350 18.53 31.07 -16.08
N LYS A 351 19.66 31.68 -15.74
CA LYS A 351 20.95 30.99 -15.54
C LYS A 351 21.02 30.24 -14.20
N ASP A 352 20.19 30.64 -13.23
CA ASP A 352 20.17 30.00 -11.91
C ASP A 352 19.31 28.72 -11.90
N LEU A 353 18.47 28.53 -12.92
CA LEU A 353 17.59 27.37 -13.04
C LEU A 353 18.27 26.24 -13.84
N PRO A 354 18.09 24.96 -13.45
CA PRO A 354 17.17 24.50 -12.40
C PRO A 354 17.68 24.73 -10.99
N VAL A 355 16.81 25.15 -10.07
CA VAL A 355 17.09 25.20 -8.61
C VAL A 355 16.50 23.92 -8.00
N ARG A 356 17.34 23.10 -7.36
CA ARG A 356 16.93 21.84 -6.75
C ARG A 356 17.17 21.89 -5.24
N LEU A 357 16.09 22.00 -4.46
CA LEU A 357 16.11 22.01 -2.99
C LEU A 357 15.66 20.66 -2.46
N ALA A 358 16.39 20.10 -1.50
CA ALA A 358 16.07 18.79 -0.91
C ALA A 358 16.19 18.81 0.61
N GLU A 359 15.29 18.13 1.30
CA GLU A 359 15.37 17.87 2.74
C GLU A 359 14.78 16.51 3.11
N PHE A 360 15.23 15.97 4.25
CA PHE A 360 14.45 14.96 4.96
C PHE A 360 13.52 15.70 5.91
N GLY A 361 12.34 16.07 5.40
CA GLY A 361 11.40 16.95 6.08
C GLY A 361 10.33 16.17 6.83
N THR A 362 10.25 16.33 8.14
CA THR A 362 9.17 15.71 8.94
C THR A 362 7.90 16.53 8.81
N VAL A 363 6.82 15.85 8.45
CA VAL A 363 5.47 16.40 8.29
C VAL A 363 4.47 15.71 9.22
N TYR A 364 3.34 16.36 9.47
CA TYR A 364 2.37 15.94 10.46
C TYR A 364 0.97 15.94 9.86
N ARG A 365 0.24 14.81 10.00
CA ARG A 365 -1.15 14.66 9.55
C ARG A 365 -1.97 13.98 10.63
N TYR A 366 -3.14 14.50 10.91
CA TYR A 366 -4.02 13.92 11.91
C TYR A 366 -4.84 12.78 11.28
N GLU A 367 -4.18 11.67 11.02
CA GLU A 367 -4.84 10.44 10.56
C GLU A 367 -5.80 9.92 11.64
N GLN A 368 -6.97 9.44 11.24
CA GLN A 368 -7.95 8.88 12.17
C GLN A 368 -7.42 7.62 12.85
N SER A 369 -7.80 7.38 14.11
CA SER A 369 -7.26 6.25 14.89
C SER A 369 -7.47 4.89 14.24
N GLY A 370 -8.61 4.68 13.55
CA GLY A 370 -8.91 3.44 12.84
C GLY A 370 -8.09 3.19 11.58
N GLU A 371 -7.39 4.21 11.07
CA GLU A 371 -6.56 4.12 9.87
C GLU A 371 -5.09 3.85 10.18
N LEU A 372 -4.66 4.06 11.43
CA LEU A 372 -3.27 3.90 11.84
C LEU A 372 -2.83 2.43 11.75
N HIS A 373 -1.69 2.18 11.09
CA HIS A 373 -1.20 0.83 10.90
C HIS A 373 0.34 0.76 10.90
N GLY A 374 0.93 0.39 12.05
CA GLY A 374 2.38 0.28 12.19
C GLY A 374 3.10 1.52 11.65
N LEU A 375 4.16 1.34 10.86
CA LEU A 375 4.86 2.42 10.18
C LEU A 375 4.23 2.83 8.84
N THR A 376 3.28 2.05 8.30
CA THR A 376 2.70 2.33 6.97
C THR A 376 1.72 3.50 6.97
N ARG A 377 1.05 3.76 8.11
CA ARG A 377 0.17 4.91 8.29
C ARG A 377 0.32 5.49 9.70
N VAL A 378 0.93 6.66 9.77
CA VAL A 378 1.37 7.34 11.00
C VAL A 378 0.97 8.82 10.98
N ARG A 379 1.03 9.49 12.14
CA ARG A 379 0.71 10.93 12.28
C ARG A 379 1.91 11.84 12.14
N SER A 380 3.12 11.32 12.30
CA SER A 380 4.38 12.04 12.08
C SER A 380 5.27 11.15 11.22
N PHE A 381 5.69 11.66 10.07
CA PHE A 381 6.57 10.94 9.15
C PHE A 381 7.54 11.87 8.44
N THR A 382 8.65 11.33 8.02
CA THR A 382 9.71 12.06 7.33
C THR A 382 9.68 11.74 5.84
N GLN A 383 9.55 12.77 5.02
CA GLN A 383 9.66 12.66 3.56
C GLN A 383 11.09 12.99 3.11
N ASP A 384 11.60 12.23 2.17
CA ASP A 384 12.80 12.55 1.39
C ASP A 384 12.45 13.55 0.29
N ASP A 385 11.94 14.68 0.71
CA ASP A 385 11.25 15.64 -0.12
C ASP A 385 12.21 16.56 -0.87
N ALA A 386 11.94 16.80 -2.13
CA ALA A 386 12.66 17.82 -2.88
C ALA A 386 11.76 18.52 -3.89
N HIS A 387 12.11 19.77 -4.14
CA HIS A 387 11.40 20.66 -5.04
C HIS A 387 12.39 21.25 -6.03
N LEU A 388 12.11 21.02 -7.31
CA LEU A 388 12.89 21.56 -8.41
C LEU A 388 12.10 22.70 -9.03
N PHE A 389 12.74 23.84 -9.19
CA PHE A 389 12.19 24.99 -9.91
C PHE A 389 12.90 25.07 -11.25
N VAL A 390 12.13 24.87 -12.32
CA VAL A 390 12.67 24.67 -13.67
C VAL A 390 12.06 25.64 -14.68
N ARG A 391 12.75 25.90 -15.78
CA ARG A 391 12.17 26.54 -16.94
C ARG A 391 11.35 25.52 -17.76
N PRO A 392 10.40 25.98 -18.62
CA PRO A 392 9.63 25.07 -19.47
C PRO A 392 10.48 24.14 -20.34
N ASP A 393 11.61 24.61 -20.86
CA ASP A 393 12.55 23.84 -21.68
C ASP A 393 13.35 22.80 -20.91
N GLN A 394 13.40 22.87 -19.57
CA GLN A 394 14.09 21.94 -18.69
C GLN A 394 13.18 20.86 -18.09
N LEU A 395 11.85 21.03 -18.22
CA LEU A 395 10.88 20.20 -17.50
C LEU A 395 11.05 18.70 -17.78
N LEU A 396 11.10 18.31 -19.04
CA LEU A 396 11.18 16.90 -19.43
C LEU A 396 12.48 16.25 -18.94
N GLU A 397 13.62 16.88 -19.22
CA GLU A 397 14.94 16.39 -18.81
C GLU A 397 15.06 16.23 -17.28
N GLU A 398 14.59 17.22 -16.53
CA GLU A 398 14.65 17.16 -15.06
C GLU A 398 13.67 16.12 -14.49
N PHE A 399 12.51 15.94 -15.11
CA PHE A 399 11.56 14.88 -14.71
C PHE A 399 12.13 13.49 -14.96
N GLU A 400 12.79 13.26 -16.09
CA GLU A 400 13.48 12.02 -16.41
C GLU A 400 14.61 11.68 -15.44
N LYS A 401 15.42 12.69 -15.06
CA LYS A 401 16.46 12.52 -14.04
C LYS A 401 15.88 12.07 -12.69
N VAL A 402 14.71 12.56 -12.33
CA VAL A 402 14.03 12.11 -11.11
C VAL A 402 13.57 10.66 -11.24
N ILE A 403 13.03 10.24 -12.39
CA ILE A 403 12.71 8.83 -12.66
C ILE A 403 13.97 7.96 -12.47
N ASP A 404 15.10 8.38 -13.03
CA ASP A 404 16.36 7.65 -12.92
C ASP A 404 16.79 7.46 -11.45
N ILE A 405 16.65 8.48 -10.62
CA ILE A 405 16.93 8.39 -9.17
C ILE A 405 16.03 7.34 -8.51
N VAL A 406 14.72 7.33 -8.79
CA VAL A 406 13.78 6.34 -8.23
C VAL A 406 14.16 4.92 -8.67
N LEU A 407 14.45 4.73 -9.96
CA LEU A 407 14.83 3.43 -10.50
C LEU A 407 16.17 2.92 -9.93
N TYR A 408 17.14 3.82 -9.71
CA TYR A 408 18.39 3.47 -9.05
C TYR A 408 18.18 2.96 -7.63
N ILE A 409 17.36 3.67 -6.84
CA ILE A 409 16.99 3.26 -5.49
C ILE A 409 16.34 1.88 -5.49
N PHE A 410 15.35 1.66 -6.37
CA PHE A 410 14.61 0.40 -6.44
C PHE A 410 15.52 -0.78 -6.82
N ARG A 411 16.42 -0.59 -7.78
CA ARG A 411 17.41 -1.61 -8.15
C ARG A 411 18.35 -1.94 -6.98
N THR A 412 18.88 -0.92 -6.30
CA THR A 412 19.81 -1.12 -5.17
C THR A 412 19.15 -1.87 -4.00
N LEU A 413 17.85 -1.69 -3.81
CA LEU A 413 17.06 -2.37 -2.76
C LEU A 413 16.31 -3.61 -3.28
N LYS A 414 16.52 -3.98 -4.56
CA LYS A 414 15.92 -5.16 -5.22
C LYS A 414 14.38 -5.13 -5.23
N PHE A 415 13.78 -3.95 -5.39
CA PHE A 415 12.37 -3.81 -5.69
C PHE A 415 12.14 -4.02 -7.19
N GLU A 416 11.79 -5.26 -7.58
CA GLU A 416 11.57 -5.64 -8.98
C GLU A 416 10.08 -5.57 -9.38
N ASN A 417 9.18 -5.76 -8.41
CA ASN A 417 7.72 -5.79 -8.64
C ASN A 417 7.09 -4.41 -8.37
N TYR A 418 7.24 -3.48 -9.30
CA TYR A 418 6.58 -2.19 -9.24
C TYR A 418 5.82 -1.89 -10.53
N THR A 419 4.83 -1.03 -10.43
CA THR A 419 4.08 -0.44 -11.55
C THR A 419 4.16 1.08 -11.42
N ALA A 420 4.39 1.76 -12.52
CA ALA A 420 4.37 3.23 -12.58
C ALA A 420 2.92 3.68 -12.86
N GLN A 421 2.25 4.25 -11.88
CA GLN A 421 0.87 4.73 -11.99
C GLN A 421 0.87 6.20 -12.35
N ILE A 422 0.33 6.54 -13.52
CA ILE A 422 0.10 7.91 -13.95
C ILE A 422 -1.28 8.32 -13.41
N SER A 423 -1.28 9.22 -12.43
CA SER A 423 -2.50 9.71 -11.78
C SER A 423 -2.89 11.06 -12.38
N LEU A 424 -3.98 11.07 -13.13
CA LEU A 424 -4.51 12.23 -13.85
C LEU A 424 -5.73 12.81 -13.13
N ARG A 425 -6.13 14.03 -13.52
CA ARG A 425 -7.35 14.67 -13.02
C ARG A 425 -8.61 13.90 -13.47
N ASP A 426 -9.67 14.01 -12.69
CA ASP A 426 -11.00 13.52 -13.07
C ASP A 426 -11.69 14.56 -13.97
N PRO A 427 -11.95 14.25 -15.24
CA PRO A 427 -12.59 15.18 -16.16
C PRO A 427 -14.06 15.49 -15.78
N ASN A 428 -14.67 14.65 -14.94
CA ASN A 428 -16.06 14.80 -14.49
C ASN A 428 -16.18 15.55 -13.13
N ASN A 429 -15.06 15.81 -12.45
CA ASN A 429 -15.04 16.47 -11.14
C ASN A 429 -13.88 17.50 -11.08
N THR A 430 -14.00 18.55 -11.87
CA THR A 430 -12.95 19.57 -12.00
C THR A 430 -12.84 20.51 -10.79
N GLU A 431 -13.88 20.63 -9.97
CA GLU A 431 -13.87 21.47 -8.75
C GLU A 431 -12.86 21.01 -7.69
N LYS A 432 -12.44 19.76 -7.76
CA LYS A 432 -11.40 19.19 -6.87
C LYS A 432 -10.03 19.84 -7.10
N TYR A 433 -9.78 20.37 -8.29
CA TYR A 433 -8.46 20.81 -8.75
C TYR A 433 -8.34 22.33 -8.84
N ILE A 434 -7.11 22.84 -8.70
CA ILE A 434 -6.79 24.26 -8.85
C ILE A 434 -5.97 24.47 -10.13
N GLY A 435 -6.01 25.70 -10.69
CA GLY A 435 -5.25 26.08 -11.87
C GLY A 435 -6.07 26.01 -13.17
N SER A 436 -5.44 26.37 -14.28
CA SER A 436 -6.05 26.38 -15.59
C SER A 436 -5.97 25.02 -16.30
N ASP A 437 -6.92 24.74 -17.19
CA ASP A 437 -6.89 23.53 -18.02
C ASP A 437 -5.62 23.44 -18.86
N GLU A 438 -5.13 24.55 -19.39
CA GLU A 438 -3.89 24.61 -20.18
C GLU A 438 -2.68 24.12 -19.35
N ASN A 439 -2.57 24.52 -18.08
CA ASN A 439 -1.51 24.07 -17.19
C ASN A 439 -1.61 22.57 -16.90
N TRP A 440 -2.83 22.07 -16.71
CA TRP A 440 -3.07 20.64 -16.50
C TRP A 440 -2.69 19.80 -17.72
N GLU A 441 -3.10 20.21 -18.93
CA GLU A 441 -2.77 19.52 -20.18
C GLU A 441 -1.25 19.45 -20.41
N LYS A 442 -0.53 20.53 -20.14
CA LYS A 442 0.93 20.57 -20.24
C LYS A 442 1.59 19.63 -19.23
N ALA A 443 1.13 19.64 -17.97
CA ALA A 443 1.68 18.80 -16.92
C ALA A 443 1.41 17.31 -17.18
N GLU A 444 0.18 16.95 -17.53
CA GLU A 444 -0.22 15.58 -17.86
C GLU A 444 0.57 15.06 -19.09
N GLY A 445 0.68 15.88 -20.13
CA GLY A 445 1.45 15.55 -21.34
C GLY A 445 2.93 15.30 -21.05
N ALA A 446 3.55 16.11 -20.21
CA ALA A 446 4.96 15.95 -19.84
C ALA A 446 5.21 14.63 -19.08
N ILE A 447 4.34 14.25 -18.14
CA ILE A 447 4.46 12.99 -17.41
C ILE A 447 4.31 11.78 -18.34
N ILE A 448 3.29 11.79 -19.21
CA ILE A 448 3.03 10.71 -20.18
C ILE A 448 4.22 10.54 -21.12
N GLN A 449 4.78 11.65 -21.62
CA GLN A 449 5.95 11.63 -22.50
C GLN A 449 7.18 11.05 -21.81
N ALA A 450 7.50 11.53 -20.61
CA ALA A 450 8.65 11.02 -19.83
C ALA A 450 8.55 9.51 -19.54
N CYS A 451 7.37 9.04 -19.15
CA CYS A 451 7.14 7.61 -18.91
C CYS A 451 7.35 6.77 -20.18
N LYS A 452 6.91 7.27 -21.34
CA LYS A 452 7.09 6.61 -22.63
C LYS A 452 8.56 6.57 -23.05
N GLU A 453 9.30 7.66 -22.89
CA GLU A 453 10.73 7.75 -23.23
C GLU A 453 11.59 6.85 -22.33
N LYS A 454 11.22 6.74 -21.05
CA LYS A 454 11.87 5.80 -20.09
C LYS A 454 11.40 4.35 -20.21
N GLY A 455 10.44 4.04 -21.09
CA GLY A 455 9.95 2.68 -21.30
C GLY A 455 9.31 2.05 -20.05
N LEU A 456 8.66 2.85 -19.19
CA LEU A 456 8.05 2.35 -17.96
C LEU A 456 6.78 1.53 -18.25
N ASN A 457 6.58 0.47 -17.45
CA ASN A 457 5.31 -0.24 -17.41
C ASN A 457 4.30 0.61 -16.63
N THR A 458 3.36 1.24 -17.33
CA THR A 458 2.45 2.23 -16.75
C THR A 458 1.01 1.76 -16.71
N THR A 459 0.30 2.21 -15.68
CA THR A 459 -1.17 2.25 -15.61
C THR A 459 -1.63 3.70 -15.51
N VAL A 460 -2.84 3.99 -15.96
CA VAL A 460 -3.42 5.35 -15.88
C VAL A 460 -4.65 5.30 -14.99
N GLU A 461 -4.67 6.15 -13.96
CA GLU A 461 -5.78 6.28 -13.02
C GLU A 461 -6.33 7.72 -13.04
N LEU A 462 -7.62 7.84 -13.34
CA LEU A 462 -8.33 9.12 -13.33
C LEU A 462 -8.84 9.45 -11.94
N GLY A 463 -8.73 10.72 -11.55
CA GLY A 463 -9.22 11.20 -10.26
C GLY A 463 -8.21 11.09 -9.10
N GLU A 464 -7.08 10.42 -9.31
CA GLU A 464 -6.04 10.20 -8.30
C GLU A 464 -4.93 11.28 -8.29
N ALA A 465 -5.00 12.27 -9.17
CA ALA A 465 -4.10 13.42 -9.17
C ALA A 465 -4.18 14.22 -7.86
N ALA A 466 -3.08 14.88 -7.47
CA ALA A 466 -3.12 15.87 -6.41
C ALA A 466 -3.98 17.08 -6.84
N PHE A 467 -4.50 17.84 -5.87
CA PHE A 467 -5.36 18.99 -6.20
C PHE A 467 -4.64 20.09 -7.00
N TYR A 468 -3.31 20.10 -6.98
CA TYR A 468 -2.46 21.09 -7.62
C TYR A 468 -1.72 20.59 -8.88
N GLY A 469 -1.74 19.29 -9.16
CA GLY A 469 -1.07 18.76 -10.35
C GLY A 469 -1.14 17.23 -10.48
N PRO A 470 -0.90 16.70 -11.69
CA PRO A 470 -0.80 15.27 -11.95
C PRO A 470 0.46 14.68 -11.32
N LYS A 471 0.47 13.36 -11.15
CA LYS A 471 1.59 12.67 -10.50
C LYS A 471 1.90 11.33 -11.15
N LEU A 472 3.16 10.94 -11.02
CA LEU A 472 3.66 9.60 -11.31
C LEU A 472 3.97 8.92 -9.98
N ASP A 473 3.23 7.88 -9.64
CA ASP A 473 3.40 7.09 -8.42
C ASP A 473 4.03 5.75 -8.74
N PHE A 474 5.03 5.36 -7.96
CA PHE A 474 5.63 4.03 -8.05
C PHE A 474 4.97 3.10 -7.03
N MET A 475 4.11 2.22 -7.53
CA MET A 475 3.34 1.26 -6.74
C MET A 475 4.12 -0.04 -6.60
N VAL A 476 4.59 -0.33 -5.39
CA VAL A 476 5.34 -1.56 -5.07
C VAL A 476 4.42 -2.56 -4.39
N LYS A 477 4.47 -3.82 -4.81
CA LYS A 477 3.71 -4.90 -4.17
C LYS A 477 4.51 -5.49 -3.01
N ASP A 478 3.87 -5.59 -1.85
CA ASP A 478 4.42 -6.31 -0.70
C ASP A 478 4.30 -7.85 -0.87
N ALA A 479 4.77 -8.58 0.13
CA ALA A 479 4.71 -10.04 0.14
C ALA A 479 3.28 -10.63 0.11
N LEU A 480 2.27 -9.83 0.41
CA LEU A 480 0.84 -10.18 0.33
C LEU A 480 0.20 -9.78 -1.01
N GLY A 481 0.96 -9.17 -1.92
CA GLY A 481 0.46 -8.59 -3.15
C GLY A 481 -0.31 -7.27 -2.97
N ARG A 482 -0.28 -6.66 -1.76
CA ARG A 482 -0.86 -5.33 -1.54
C ARG A 482 0.03 -4.28 -2.19
N SER A 483 -0.58 -3.36 -2.92
CA SER A 483 0.14 -2.24 -3.55
C SER A 483 0.37 -1.11 -2.55
N TRP A 484 1.61 -0.64 -2.45
CA TRP A 484 2.01 0.50 -1.64
C TRP A 484 2.60 1.58 -2.52
N GLN A 485 2.06 2.79 -2.42
CA GLN A 485 2.68 3.96 -3.02
C GLN A 485 3.96 4.29 -2.24
N LEU A 486 5.11 4.17 -2.88
CA LEU A 486 6.41 4.59 -2.37
C LEU A 486 6.85 5.89 -3.04
N GLY A 487 7.59 5.80 -4.13
CA GLY A 487 8.07 6.99 -4.84
C GLY A 487 6.96 7.77 -5.53
N THR A 488 7.04 9.11 -5.49
CA THR A 488 6.11 10.01 -6.17
C THR A 488 6.87 11.16 -6.83
N ILE A 489 6.46 11.51 -8.05
CA ILE A 489 6.93 12.68 -8.80
C ILE A 489 5.70 13.44 -9.30
N GLN A 490 5.66 14.77 -9.10
CA GLN A 490 4.51 15.60 -9.45
C GLN A 490 4.97 16.84 -10.21
N VAL A 491 4.18 17.25 -11.20
CA VAL A 491 4.40 18.52 -11.92
C VAL A 491 3.38 19.54 -11.43
N ASP A 492 3.84 20.72 -11.06
CA ASP A 492 3.03 21.75 -10.44
C ASP A 492 3.30 23.12 -11.06
N TYR A 493 2.26 23.68 -11.68
CA TYR A 493 2.24 25.06 -12.19
C TYR A 493 1.56 26.01 -11.20
N ASN A 494 0.87 25.50 -10.18
CA ASN A 494 -0.03 26.27 -9.33
C ASN A 494 0.67 26.91 -8.13
N LEU A 495 1.52 26.16 -7.41
CA LEU A 495 2.26 26.75 -6.29
C LEU A 495 3.19 27.90 -6.70
N PRO A 496 3.94 27.80 -7.80
CA PRO A 496 4.70 28.96 -8.30
C PRO A 496 3.85 30.19 -8.55
N GLU A 497 2.61 30.03 -9.03
CA GLU A 497 1.68 31.14 -9.23
C GLU A 497 1.18 31.70 -7.89
N ARG A 498 0.73 30.84 -6.99
CA ARG A 498 0.19 31.25 -5.68
C ARG A 498 1.21 31.97 -4.78
N PHE A 499 2.47 31.58 -4.88
CA PHE A 499 3.59 32.22 -4.17
C PHE A 499 4.25 33.35 -4.96
N ASP A 500 3.73 33.69 -6.15
CA ASP A 500 4.28 34.70 -7.05
C ASP A 500 5.79 34.52 -7.31
N LEU A 501 6.22 33.27 -7.55
CA LEU A 501 7.60 32.95 -7.84
C LEU A 501 7.96 33.36 -9.26
N THR A 502 9.11 34.04 -9.43
CA THR A 502 9.58 34.49 -10.73
C THR A 502 11.07 34.27 -10.94
N TYR A 503 11.49 34.28 -12.20
CA TYR A 503 12.87 34.42 -12.62
C TYR A 503 12.96 35.39 -13.80
N LYS A 504 14.08 36.07 -13.95
CA LYS A 504 14.35 36.95 -15.06
C LYS A 504 14.85 36.14 -16.28
N GLY A 505 14.13 36.17 -17.40
CA GLY A 505 14.48 35.49 -18.61
C GLY A 505 15.64 36.17 -19.39
N ASN A 506 16.08 35.55 -20.46
CA ASN A 506 17.06 36.13 -21.40
C ASN A 506 16.49 37.30 -22.24
N ASP A 507 15.20 37.46 -22.20
CA ASP A 507 14.42 38.56 -22.81
C ASP A 507 14.23 39.76 -21.85
N ASP A 508 14.92 39.77 -20.73
CA ASP A 508 14.81 40.74 -19.64
C ASP A 508 13.45 40.83 -18.95
N LYS A 509 12.51 39.92 -19.24
CA LYS A 509 11.19 39.85 -18.63
C LYS A 509 11.14 38.86 -17.46
N LEU A 510 10.15 39.05 -16.61
CA LEU A 510 9.87 38.08 -15.53
C LEU A 510 9.03 36.92 -16.09
N HIS A 511 9.46 35.70 -15.77
CA HIS A 511 8.79 34.47 -16.13
C HIS A 511 8.51 33.67 -14.86
N ARG A 512 7.51 32.79 -14.92
CA ARG A 512 7.15 31.89 -13.83
C ARG A 512 7.85 30.54 -13.99
N PRO A 513 8.53 30.00 -12.97
CA PRO A 513 9.08 28.67 -13.02
C PRO A 513 7.98 27.62 -12.95
N ILE A 514 8.26 26.40 -13.42
CA ILE A 514 7.47 25.21 -13.15
C ILE A 514 8.10 24.50 -11.94
N MET A 515 7.30 23.89 -11.10
CA MET A 515 7.77 23.16 -9.95
C MET A 515 7.61 21.64 -10.15
N ILE A 516 8.66 20.88 -9.83
CA ILE A 516 8.60 19.42 -9.74
C ILE A 516 8.75 19.04 -8.27
N HIS A 517 7.78 18.33 -7.72
CA HIS A 517 7.85 17.71 -6.41
C HIS A 517 8.33 16.29 -6.58
N ARG A 518 9.23 15.82 -5.73
CA ARG A 518 9.62 14.42 -5.74
C ARG A 518 9.98 13.90 -4.35
N ALA A 519 9.58 12.67 -4.07
CA ALA A 519 9.96 11.92 -2.89
C ALA A 519 10.16 10.45 -3.30
N PRO A 520 11.39 10.02 -3.62
CA PRO A 520 11.70 8.66 -4.06
C PRO A 520 11.33 7.56 -3.06
N PHE A 521 11.60 7.78 -1.76
CA PHE A 521 11.13 6.88 -0.70
C PHE A 521 9.67 7.15 -0.34
N GLY A 522 9.18 8.38 -0.54
CA GLY A 522 7.90 8.87 -0.08
C GLY A 522 7.93 9.18 1.42
N SER A 523 7.32 8.34 2.25
CA SER A 523 7.49 8.39 3.71
C SER A 523 8.58 7.40 4.12
N MET A 524 9.57 7.85 4.85
CA MET A 524 10.66 7.01 5.38
C MET A 524 10.10 5.87 6.23
N GLU A 525 9.08 6.15 7.03
CA GLU A 525 8.40 5.17 7.87
C GLU A 525 7.74 4.07 7.04
N ARG A 526 6.92 4.45 6.06
CA ARG A 526 6.28 3.48 5.14
C ARG A 526 7.32 2.72 4.32
N PHE A 527 8.33 3.40 3.83
CA PHE A 527 9.39 2.78 3.05
C PHE A 527 10.12 1.69 3.85
N VAL A 528 10.50 1.98 5.10
CA VAL A 528 11.13 0.99 5.99
C VAL A 528 10.17 -0.17 6.31
N ALA A 529 8.87 0.10 6.51
CA ALA A 529 7.89 -0.98 6.70
C ALA A 529 7.85 -1.93 5.51
N VAL A 530 7.73 -1.38 4.29
CA VAL A 530 7.69 -2.18 3.06
C VAL A 530 9.03 -2.90 2.82
N LEU A 531 10.16 -2.24 3.09
CA LEU A 531 11.49 -2.84 2.99
C LEU A 531 11.67 -4.00 3.97
N LEU A 532 11.20 -3.87 5.22
CA LEU A 532 11.20 -4.94 6.21
C LEU A 532 10.42 -6.16 5.73
N GLU A 533 9.23 -5.95 5.20
CA GLU A 533 8.37 -7.02 4.68
C GLU A 533 8.97 -7.65 3.42
N HIS A 534 9.52 -6.83 2.52
CA HIS A 534 10.18 -7.28 1.29
C HIS A 534 11.39 -8.17 1.59
N THR A 535 12.29 -7.71 2.45
CA THR A 535 13.52 -8.44 2.79
C THR A 535 13.31 -9.50 3.88
N ALA A 536 12.12 -9.59 4.46
CA ALA A 536 11.87 -10.37 5.69
C ALA A 536 12.86 -10.01 6.82
N GLY A 537 13.32 -8.75 6.88
CA GLY A 537 14.31 -8.22 7.82
C GLY A 537 15.76 -8.65 7.53
N LYS A 538 16.04 -9.26 6.38
CA LYS A 538 17.41 -9.54 5.90
C LYS A 538 17.83 -8.41 4.94
N PHE A 539 18.28 -7.32 5.50
CA PHE A 539 18.69 -6.16 4.71
C PHE A 539 19.95 -6.44 3.88
N PRO A 540 20.18 -5.69 2.77
CA PRO A 540 21.49 -5.62 2.13
C PRO A 540 22.57 -5.26 3.16
N LEU A 541 23.79 -5.74 2.96
CA LEU A 541 24.87 -5.60 3.94
C LEU A 541 25.20 -4.14 4.26
N TRP A 542 25.15 -3.27 3.24
CA TRP A 542 25.40 -1.83 3.42
C TRP A 542 24.38 -1.16 4.35
N LEU A 543 23.17 -1.73 4.42
CA LEU A 543 22.04 -1.17 5.18
C LEU A 543 21.81 -1.86 6.53
N THR A 544 22.33 -3.06 6.72
CA THR A 544 22.14 -3.86 7.94
C THR A 544 22.65 -3.11 9.18
N PRO A 545 21.82 -2.88 10.23
CA PRO A 545 22.25 -2.16 11.44
C PRO A 545 23.40 -2.82 12.20
N ASP A 546 23.35 -4.14 12.36
CA ASP A 546 24.41 -4.96 12.96
C ASP A 546 25.01 -5.85 11.88
N GLN A 547 26.14 -5.44 11.27
CA GLN A 547 26.79 -6.22 10.21
C GLN A 547 27.54 -7.44 10.76
N ALA A 548 28.06 -7.32 11.95
CA ALA A 548 28.78 -8.40 12.59
C ALA A 548 28.51 -8.44 14.11
N VAL A 549 28.69 -9.60 14.70
CA VAL A 549 28.74 -9.76 16.16
C VAL A 549 29.97 -10.56 16.55
N ILE A 550 30.69 -10.09 17.55
CA ILE A 550 31.83 -10.78 18.10
C ILE A 550 31.36 -11.68 19.25
N LEU A 551 31.74 -12.95 19.19
CA LEU A 551 31.32 -13.99 20.11
C LEU A 551 32.55 -14.53 20.88
N PRO A 552 32.92 -13.95 22.03
CA PRO A 552 33.94 -14.53 22.89
C PRO A 552 33.48 -15.90 23.44
N ILE A 553 34.34 -16.89 23.34
CA ILE A 553 34.04 -18.25 23.82
C ILE A 553 34.01 -18.36 25.37
N SER A 554 34.67 -17.42 26.06
CA SER A 554 34.62 -17.22 27.49
C SER A 554 34.89 -15.75 27.84
N GLU A 555 34.55 -15.36 29.07
CA GLU A 555 34.78 -13.99 29.60
C GLU A 555 36.24 -13.52 29.52
N LYS A 556 37.19 -14.46 29.54
CA LYS A 556 38.62 -14.17 29.42
C LYS A 556 38.98 -13.43 28.12
N PHE A 557 38.15 -13.54 27.11
CA PHE A 557 38.40 -12.95 25.79
C PHE A 557 37.55 -11.69 25.51
N ASN A 558 36.80 -11.20 26.52
CA ASN A 558 35.97 -10.00 26.38
C ASN A 558 36.80 -8.76 26.03
N ASP A 559 37.96 -8.57 26.68
CA ASP A 559 38.85 -7.44 26.38
C ASP A 559 39.32 -7.46 24.93
N TYR A 560 39.74 -8.62 24.42
CA TYR A 560 40.13 -8.80 23.03
C TYR A 560 38.93 -8.55 22.08
N ALA A 561 37.75 -9.09 22.39
CA ALA A 561 36.55 -8.88 21.61
C ALA A 561 36.19 -7.38 21.53
N ASN A 562 36.30 -6.64 22.62
CA ASN A 562 36.08 -5.20 22.66
C ASN A 562 37.13 -4.40 21.86
N ASP A 563 38.40 -4.84 21.86
CA ASP A 563 39.44 -4.24 21.00
C ASP A 563 39.12 -4.46 19.53
N VAL A 564 38.77 -5.68 19.14
CA VAL A 564 38.31 -6.00 17.78
C VAL A 564 37.13 -5.12 17.38
N ALA A 565 36.12 -4.96 18.25
CA ALA A 565 34.95 -4.12 17.99
C ALA A 565 35.35 -2.65 17.71
N LYS A 566 36.27 -2.09 18.53
CA LYS A 566 36.78 -0.72 18.35
C LYS A 566 37.53 -0.55 17.02
N ARG A 567 38.29 -1.55 16.61
CA ARG A 567 39.02 -1.51 15.33
C ARG A 567 38.08 -1.56 14.14
N LEU A 568 37.09 -2.47 14.18
CA LEU A 568 36.08 -2.57 13.13
C LEU A 568 35.20 -1.33 13.04
N ALA A 569 34.81 -0.72 14.16
CA ALA A 569 34.05 0.53 14.19
C ALA A 569 34.80 1.71 13.53
N LYS A 570 36.13 1.77 13.65
CA LYS A 570 36.97 2.76 12.93
C LYS A 570 36.90 2.60 11.41
N ALA A 571 36.65 1.39 10.92
CA ALA A 571 36.48 1.08 9.51
C ALA A 571 34.98 1.18 9.05
N ASP A 572 34.14 1.84 9.84
CA ASP A 572 32.67 1.97 9.61
C ASP A 572 31.93 0.63 9.54
N VAL A 573 32.47 -0.42 10.17
CA VAL A 573 31.77 -1.70 10.32
C VAL A 573 30.94 -1.68 11.61
N ARG A 574 29.64 -1.90 11.47
CA ARG A 574 28.69 -1.92 12.59
C ARG A 574 28.74 -3.27 13.27
N VAL A 575 29.29 -3.27 14.46
CA VAL A 575 29.59 -4.50 15.22
C VAL A 575 29.18 -4.36 16.67
N GLN A 576 28.69 -5.45 17.26
CA GLN A 576 28.41 -5.59 18.69
C GLN A 576 29.21 -6.76 19.28
N VAL A 577 29.37 -6.79 20.60
CA VAL A 577 29.98 -7.88 21.33
C VAL A 577 28.93 -8.60 22.17
N ASP A 578 28.85 -9.93 22.06
CA ASP A 578 27.96 -10.74 22.87
C ASP A 578 28.71 -11.29 24.11
N GLU A 579 28.77 -10.47 25.15
CA GLU A 579 29.48 -10.79 26.40
C GLU A 579 28.72 -11.72 27.33
N ARG A 580 27.52 -12.21 26.95
CA ARG A 580 26.72 -13.10 27.81
C ARG A 580 27.51 -14.35 28.20
N ASN A 581 27.38 -14.76 29.45
CA ASN A 581 27.98 -16.04 29.92
C ASN A 581 27.14 -17.22 29.45
N GLU A 582 27.21 -17.54 28.16
CA GLU A 582 26.46 -18.59 27.48
C GLU A 582 27.38 -19.44 26.59
N LYS A 583 26.97 -20.71 26.36
CA LYS A 583 27.69 -21.59 25.42
C LYS A 583 27.73 -20.99 24.02
N ILE A 584 28.89 -21.11 23.34
CA ILE A 584 29.10 -20.54 22.01
C ILE A 584 28.01 -20.93 21.00
N GLY A 585 27.55 -22.20 21.02
CA GLY A 585 26.47 -22.66 20.14
C GLY A 585 25.15 -21.93 20.37
N ARG A 586 24.84 -21.53 21.62
CA ARG A 586 23.66 -20.71 21.92
C ARG A 586 23.82 -19.27 21.44
N LYS A 587 24.99 -18.67 21.66
CA LYS A 587 25.32 -17.33 21.13
C LYS A 587 25.19 -17.29 19.62
N ILE A 588 25.72 -18.29 18.90
CA ILE A 588 25.60 -18.40 17.43
C ILE A 588 24.11 -18.42 17.05
N ARG A 589 23.33 -19.36 17.59
CA ARG A 589 21.91 -19.51 17.27
C ARG A 589 21.11 -18.24 17.53
N ASP A 590 21.29 -17.62 18.70
CA ASP A 590 20.55 -16.42 19.09
C ASP A 590 20.84 -15.24 18.15
N ASN A 591 22.11 -15.09 17.70
CA ASN A 591 22.51 -14.02 16.80
C ASN A 591 22.15 -14.32 15.34
N GLU A 592 22.10 -15.58 14.92
CA GLU A 592 21.53 -15.96 13.62
C GLU A 592 20.01 -15.64 13.56
N LEU A 593 19.28 -15.82 14.66
CA LEU A 593 17.86 -15.43 14.74
C LEU A 593 17.66 -13.91 14.64
N LYS A 594 18.63 -13.10 15.10
CA LYS A 594 18.68 -11.65 14.91
C LYS A 594 19.10 -11.23 13.49
N ARG A 595 19.38 -12.20 12.59
CA ARG A 595 19.75 -11.99 11.20
C ARG A 595 21.04 -11.20 11.01
N ILE A 596 22.00 -11.34 11.94
CA ILE A 596 23.32 -10.72 11.83
C ILE A 596 24.14 -11.52 10.80
N PRO A 597 24.62 -10.87 9.71
CA PRO A 597 25.28 -11.57 8.60
C PRO A 597 26.59 -12.28 8.99
N PHE A 598 27.41 -11.64 9.83
CA PHE A 598 28.72 -12.16 10.22
C PHE A 598 28.81 -12.42 11.73
N LEU A 599 29.27 -13.60 12.09
CA LEU A 599 29.58 -13.96 13.47
C LEU A 599 31.09 -14.18 13.57
N LEU A 600 31.75 -13.39 14.43
CA LEU A 600 33.20 -13.41 14.63
C LEU A 600 33.50 -14.08 15.95
N ILE A 601 33.93 -15.34 15.89
CA ILE A 601 34.25 -16.12 17.07
C ILE A 601 35.68 -15.81 17.49
N VAL A 602 35.87 -15.54 18.79
CA VAL A 602 37.18 -15.26 19.36
C VAL A 602 37.46 -16.13 20.60
N GLY A 603 38.58 -16.78 20.58
CA GLY A 603 39.10 -17.63 21.63
C GLY A 603 40.57 -17.40 21.86
N GLU A 604 41.24 -18.37 22.53
CA GLU A 604 42.67 -18.28 22.86
C GLU A 604 43.57 -18.15 21.62
N LYS A 605 43.27 -18.92 20.59
CA LYS A 605 44.05 -18.93 19.36
C LYS A 605 43.90 -17.59 18.60
N GLU A 606 42.65 -17.14 18.44
CA GLU A 606 42.35 -15.88 17.74
C GLU A 606 42.98 -14.69 18.48
N ALA A 607 42.90 -14.65 19.80
CA ALA A 607 43.48 -13.58 20.61
C ALA A 607 45.01 -13.58 20.53
N ALA A 608 45.65 -14.76 20.53
CA ALA A 608 47.09 -14.88 20.41
C ALA A 608 47.63 -14.45 19.03
N GLU A 609 46.87 -14.73 17.96
CA GLU A 609 47.23 -14.43 16.58
C GLU A 609 46.72 -13.09 16.06
N GLY A 610 45.91 -12.35 16.83
CA GLY A 610 45.29 -11.09 16.40
C GLY A 610 44.24 -11.29 15.30
N LYS A 611 43.51 -12.41 15.32
CA LYS A 611 42.56 -12.84 14.28
C LYS A 611 41.14 -12.97 14.83
N VAL A 612 40.19 -13.23 13.93
CA VAL A 612 38.82 -13.63 14.21
C VAL A 612 38.46 -14.83 13.33
N SER A 613 37.73 -15.79 13.88
CA SER A 613 37.15 -16.89 13.09
C SER A 613 35.81 -16.45 12.55
N VAL A 614 35.68 -16.33 11.23
CA VAL A 614 34.53 -15.75 10.55
C VAL A 614 33.54 -16.83 10.16
N ARG A 615 32.30 -16.65 10.61
CA ARG A 615 31.16 -17.46 10.20
C ARG A 615 30.12 -16.57 9.52
N VAL A 616 29.63 -16.99 8.35
CA VAL A 616 28.60 -16.28 7.59
C VAL A 616 27.26 -16.97 7.82
N GLN A 617 26.22 -16.20 8.12
CA GLN A 617 24.88 -16.72 8.34
C GLN A 617 24.38 -17.50 7.11
N GLY A 618 23.98 -18.77 7.33
CA GLY A 618 23.49 -19.65 6.26
C GLY A 618 24.57 -20.31 5.39
N GLU A 619 25.83 -19.86 5.45
CA GLU A 619 26.95 -20.41 4.66
C GLU A 619 27.99 -21.19 5.53
N GLY A 620 28.02 -20.92 6.82
CA GLY A 620 28.90 -21.59 7.75
C GLY A 620 30.26 -20.92 7.93
N ASP A 621 31.27 -21.71 8.31
CA ASP A 621 32.63 -21.26 8.65
C ASP A 621 33.43 -20.87 7.38
N LYS A 622 34.06 -19.70 7.40
CA LYS A 622 34.94 -19.17 6.33
C LYS A 622 36.43 -19.14 6.75
N GLY A 623 36.74 -19.66 7.93
CA GLY A 623 38.08 -19.67 8.46
C GLY A 623 38.48 -18.43 9.23
N ALA A 624 39.73 -18.40 9.68
CA ALA A 624 40.30 -17.29 10.44
C ALA A 624 40.97 -16.27 9.54
N MET A 625 40.77 -14.99 9.80
CA MET A 625 41.45 -13.87 9.15
C MET A 625 41.83 -12.79 10.18
N SER A 626 42.77 -11.92 9.85
CA SER A 626 43.08 -10.78 10.70
C SER A 626 41.92 -9.80 10.75
N VAL A 627 41.87 -8.96 11.77
CA VAL A 627 40.81 -7.95 11.91
C VAL A 627 40.78 -6.98 10.73
N ASP A 628 41.96 -6.62 10.22
CA ASP A 628 42.07 -5.67 9.10
C ASP A 628 41.67 -6.32 7.75
N GLU A 629 41.98 -7.62 7.54
CA GLU A 629 41.49 -8.39 6.39
C GLU A 629 39.97 -8.50 6.43
N PHE A 630 39.38 -8.77 7.59
CA PHE A 630 37.93 -8.81 7.72
C PHE A 630 37.29 -7.44 7.45
N ALA A 631 37.87 -6.36 7.98
CA ALA A 631 37.40 -4.99 7.71
C ALA A 631 37.43 -4.66 6.21
N ALA A 632 38.52 -4.99 5.53
CA ALA A 632 38.63 -4.80 4.08
C ALA A 632 37.65 -5.67 3.29
N TYR A 633 37.46 -6.92 3.71
CA TYR A 633 36.54 -7.86 3.08
C TYR A 633 35.07 -7.35 3.16
N ILE A 634 34.60 -7.00 4.35
CA ILE A 634 33.22 -6.52 4.52
C ILE A 634 32.99 -5.18 3.81
N THR A 635 33.96 -4.27 3.85
CA THR A 635 33.92 -3.00 3.12
C THR A 635 33.82 -3.21 1.61
N SER A 636 34.58 -4.18 1.06
CA SER A 636 34.50 -4.51 -0.36
C SER A 636 33.12 -5.04 -0.77
N LEU A 637 32.48 -5.86 0.08
CA LEU A 637 31.12 -6.35 -0.15
C LEU A 637 30.08 -5.22 -0.12
N VAL A 638 30.18 -4.32 0.86
CA VAL A 638 29.30 -3.14 0.97
C VAL A 638 29.42 -2.25 -0.27
N ASN A 639 30.65 -1.96 -0.71
CA ASN A 639 30.87 -1.14 -1.90
C ASN A 639 30.33 -1.83 -3.16
N ALA A 640 30.54 -3.13 -3.30
CA ALA A 640 30.04 -3.89 -4.44
C ALA A 640 28.51 -3.87 -4.54
N GLU A 641 27.79 -3.94 -3.41
CA GLU A 641 26.32 -3.84 -3.39
C GLU A 641 25.80 -2.48 -3.90
N ILE A 642 26.53 -1.40 -3.60
CA ILE A 642 26.14 -0.03 -4.01
C ILE A 642 26.54 0.22 -5.47
N GLU A 643 27.81 -0.05 -5.82
CA GLU A 643 28.36 0.25 -7.15
C GLU A 643 27.73 -0.59 -8.28
N ALA A 644 27.33 -1.85 -7.99
CA ALA A 644 26.68 -2.72 -8.97
C ALA A 644 25.38 -2.16 -9.58
N ASN A 645 24.76 -1.20 -8.91
CA ASN A 645 23.48 -0.61 -9.30
C ASN A 645 23.58 0.86 -9.72
N LYS A 646 24.79 1.43 -9.67
CA LYS A 646 25.03 2.82 -10.08
C LYS A 646 24.70 2.98 -11.56
N MET A 647 24.04 4.05 -11.90
CA MET A 647 23.77 4.39 -13.30
C MET A 647 25.04 5.03 -13.89
N GLU A 648 25.36 4.64 -15.12
CA GLU A 648 26.44 5.27 -15.91
C GLU A 648 26.12 6.72 -16.26
#